data_d2f7f78176ae17b7d351e0bd1e468324
#
_entry.id   d2f7f78176ae17b7d351e0bd1e468324
#
_cell.length_a   1.000
_cell.length_b   1.000
_cell.length_c   1.000
_cell.angle_alpha   90.00
_cell.angle_beta   90.00
_cell.angle_gamma   90.00
#
_symmetry.space_group_name_H-M   'P 1'
#
loop_
_entity.id
_entity.type
_entity.pdbx_description
1 polymer ?
#
loop_
_entity_poly.entity_id
_entity_poly.type
_entity_poly.pdbx_seq_one_letter_code
_entity_poly.pdbx_strand_id
1 'polypeptide(L)'
;MLSFQDAITRASDLPVSRLLPDFLRSCSLGGVSIISASAGSGKTTLIPLACAELLEPKQRVLVCSPRRVSARSCARRLAQLLDDRVGHLVGFSVRGQSERSMSTRIEFVTPGVLTRMIHSDPELQGIGCVILDEFHERAVDSDLACALLSDIREVLREDLRLVIMSATVDIDALRSLLADFSPQVFELNQELYPVDIVWKAPPRGVDYFQGEKVSIPFLRHIAALAVRALERYPGDALVFVPGMREISKVCEFLEGVDARVIALHGQLSPSQQDEIFSPSPSRRIIVSSSIAESALTVPGVQIVIDSTLSRHTRFSPAREATSLVTVPSPRSSMVQRAGRAGRLGPGVCVRAMESSEWAMRPSHPSPEITICDPVAPLLSVACWSRADFSSVRLLDTPSRGLEEYARSSLEALGAIDEAGQALPHGRSLALSPVDPRVAHALSTLHDEIPQEIAALCAAVLSEDLRPQRGDLLSCLYSLPLGGVQAARIEETAARMCQAPRPIWDTHSRAKVAAAMADFISRAFPLRLARQREGSNRYLLVSGVGASLPQASALEGSTWLAIADLQSTTGDGIIRSALPLDQDAACTAASHLHKSVSRLTLDQGRILAVIEEKLGAVTLRSTRDLNPDREAMRSFALAELAKMSVADLPWSQSASQLRLRILKCREFLGDPWPLVDDEHFIISCGHFLADQWSDGRPLADLSLGEALTSLLVWPLNRDLDRQAPTQITIPTGAERRVEWDHEGARVSLRVQEAFGWTDSPRFMDGRLPLRIELTDPAGRPVAITSDLESFWKGPYQQVRSELRGRYTKHHWPEDPFSVAPTARTKRASTR
;
A
#
# COMPACT_ATOMS: atom_id res chain seq x y z
N MET A 1 24.02 2.64 51.52
CA MET A 1 23.12 3.37 50.64
C MET A 1 23.54 4.84 50.66
N LEU A 2 23.88 5.37 49.50
CA LEU A 2 24.32 6.77 49.34
C LEU A 2 23.10 7.68 49.12
N SER A 3 23.23 8.95 49.49
CA SER A 3 22.25 9.96 49.07
C SER A 3 22.34 10.22 47.53
N PHE A 4 21.32 10.88 46.98
CA PHE A 4 21.39 11.28 45.57
C PHE A 4 22.54 12.26 45.33
N GLN A 5 22.80 13.15 46.27
CA GLN A 5 23.91 14.12 46.21
C GLN A 5 25.28 13.41 46.22
N ASP A 6 25.45 12.35 47.03
CA ASP A 6 26.68 11.57 47.05
C ASP A 6 26.92 10.85 45.70
N ALA A 7 25.84 10.30 45.13
CA ALA A 7 25.89 9.65 43.81
C ALA A 7 26.22 10.64 42.68
N ILE A 8 25.67 11.86 42.75
CA ILE A 8 25.99 12.95 41.80
C ILE A 8 27.47 13.32 41.93
N THR A 9 27.97 13.47 43.17
CA THR A 9 29.40 13.77 43.40
C THR A 9 30.30 12.67 42.88
N ARG A 10 29.92 11.41 43.08
CA ARG A 10 30.68 10.24 42.61
C ARG A 10 30.76 10.14 41.09
N ALA A 11 29.79 10.70 40.36
CA ALA A 11 29.70 10.72 38.90
C ALA A 11 30.02 12.11 38.32
N SER A 12 30.69 12.98 39.08
CA SER A 12 30.96 14.38 38.67
C SER A 12 31.96 14.50 37.49
N ASP A 13 32.70 13.44 37.17
CA ASP A 13 33.60 13.33 36.03
C ASP A 13 32.83 13.19 34.70
N LEU A 14 31.54 12.85 34.74
CA LEU A 14 30.72 12.79 33.54
C LEU A 14 30.47 14.18 32.94
N PRO A 15 30.63 14.35 31.60
CA PRO A 15 30.58 15.66 30.96
C PRO A 15 29.33 16.51 31.27
N VAL A 16 28.16 15.85 31.41
CA VAL A 16 26.88 16.54 31.69
C VAL A 16 26.87 17.22 33.09
N SER A 17 27.83 16.89 33.99
CA SER A 17 27.96 17.52 35.28
C SER A 17 28.17 19.04 35.19
N ARG A 18 28.75 19.51 34.08
CA ARG A 18 28.96 20.95 33.80
C ARG A 18 27.65 21.73 33.64
N LEU A 19 26.59 21.06 33.21
CA LEU A 19 25.25 21.68 33.03
C LEU A 19 24.44 21.69 34.34
N LEU A 20 24.79 20.83 35.34
CA LEU A 20 23.97 20.62 36.51
C LEU A 20 23.67 21.91 37.30
N PRO A 21 24.64 22.81 37.54
CA PRO A 21 24.36 24.01 38.34
C PRO A 21 23.27 24.91 37.73
N ASP A 22 23.32 25.11 36.43
CA ASP A 22 22.36 25.92 35.69
C ASP A 22 21.02 25.20 35.53
N PHE A 23 21.05 23.89 35.22
CA PHE A 23 19.89 23.03 35.14
C PHE A 23 19.12 22.99 36.48
N LEU A 24 19.81 22.75 37.61
CA LEU A 24 19.19 22.70 38.93
C LEU A 24 18.51 24.01 39.29
N ARG A 25 19.15 25.15 39.00
CA ARG A 25 18.56 26.49 39.21
C ARG A 25 17.27 26.67 38.42
N SER A 26 17.28 26.30 37.16
CA SER A 26 16.12 26.38 36.30
C SER A 26 15.03 25.40 36.72
N CYS A 27 15.39 24.12 36.91
CA CYS A 27 14.46 23.05 37.24
C CYS A 27 13.78 23.23 38.62
N SER A 28 14.46 23.91 39.58
CA SER A 28 13.88 24.24 40.88
C SER A 28 12.65 25.17 40.80
N LEU A 29 12.62 26.04 39.81
CA LEU A 29 11.51 26.95 39.54
C LEU A 29 10.31 26.28 38.88
N GLY A 30 10.43 25.00 38.56
CA GLY A 30 9.46 24.28 37.73
C GLY A 30 9.64 24.60 36.24
N GLY A 31 8.85 23.97 35.37
CA GLY A 31 8.86 24.32 33.97
C GLY A 31 9.36 23.20 33.02
N VAL A 32 9.67 23.58 31.79
CA VAL A 32 10.12 22.70 30.74
C VAL A 32 11.60 22.93 30.46
N SER A 33 12.38 21.84 30.40
CA SER A 33 13.82 21.90 30.10
C SER A 33 14.13 21.00 28.90
N ILE A 34 14.94 21.49 27.97
CA ILE A 34 15.46 20.73 26.82
C ILE A 34 16.97 20.58 27.02
N ILE A 35 17.46 19.36 27.09
CA ILE A 35 18.88 19.05 27.25
C ILE A 35 19.42 18.40 25.97
N SER A 36 20.27 19.11 25.26
CA SER A 36 20.99 18.62 24.10
C SER A 36 22.41 18.27 24.46
N ALA A 37 22.76 17.00 24.44
CA ALA A 37 24.10 16.55 24.69
C ALA A 37 24.38 15.21 23.99
N SER A 38 25.60 14.99 23.55
CA SER A 38 26.00 13.77 22.86
C SER A 38 25.72 12.49 23.63
N ALA A 39 25.58 11.36 22.94
CA ALA A 39 25.46 10.06 23.58
C ALA A 39 26.74 9.73 24.41
N GLY A 40 26.54 9.27 25.66
CA GLY A 40 27.66 8.97 26.57
C GLY A 40 28.08 10.14 27.46
N SER A 41 27.47 11.32 27.32
CA SER A 41 27.71 12.48 28.20
C SER A 41 27.26 12.29 29.65
N GLY A 42 26.52 11.24 29.95
CA GLY A 42 25.97 10.95 31.27
C GLY A 42 24.57 11.52 31.56
N LYS A 43 23.86 12.02 30.55
CA LYS A 43 22.48 12.57 30.67
C LYS A 43 21.56 11.64 31.47
N THR A 44 21.39 10.42 30.97
CA THR A 44 20.51 9.40 31.58
C THR A 44 20.94 8.96 32.97
N THR A 45 22.19 9.28 33.41
CA THR A 45 22.72 8.97 34.74
C THR A 45 22.47 10.14 35.70
N LEU A 46 22.99 11.32 35.38
CA LEU A 46 23.02 12.45 36.31
C LEU A 46 21.71 13.26 36.39
N ILE A 47 21.01 13.45 35.26
CA ILE A 47 19.78 14.25 35.23
C ILE A 47 18.68 13.63 36.10
N PRO A 48 18.40 12.30 36.06
CA PRO A 48 17.42 11.71 36.96
C PRO A 48 17.75 11.84 38.43
N LEU A 49 19.05 11.69 38.80
CA LEU A 49 19.51 11.88 40.18
C LEU A 49 19.31 13.33 40.64
N ALA A 50 19.67 14.29 39.79
CA ALA A 50 19.49 15.71 40.06
C ALA A 50 18.02 16.11 40.23
N CYS A 51 17.14 15.58 39.38
CA CYS A 51 15.68 15.78 39.52
C CYS A 51 15.16 15.14 40.82
N ALA A 52 15.59 13.95 41.16
CA ALA A 52 15.15 13.26 42.39
C ALA A 52 15.58 13.99 43.67
N GLU A 53 16.73 14.66 43.67
CA GLU A 53 17.20 15.50 44.78
C GLU A 53 16.35 16.75 44.99
N LEU A 54 15.81 17.33 43.87
CA LEU A 54 14.96 18.53 43.92
C LEU A 54 13.52 18.24 44.38
N LEU A 55 13.08 17.01 44.29
CA LEU A 55 11.70 16.63 44.57
C LEU A 55 11.46 16.30 46.03
N GLU A 56 10.26 16.57 46.50
CA GLU A 56 9.81 16.15 47.85
C GLU A 56 9.95 14.62 48.01
N PRO A 57 10.18 14.15 49.27
CA PRO A 57 10.41 12.71 49.53
C PRO A 57 9.30 11.78 49.04
N LYS A 58 8.08 12.28 48.90
CA LYS A 58 6.92 11.49 48.41
C LYS A 58 6.77 11.52 46.86
N GLN A 59 7.49 12.38 46.19
CA GLN A 59 7.41 12.53 44.73
C GLN A 59 8.47 11.66 44.03
N ARG A 60 8.13 11.19 42.84
CA ARG A 60 8.98 10.35 41.99
C ARG A 60 9.36 11.07 40.70
N VAL A 61 10.46 10.63 40.14
CA VAL A 61 10.90 10.95 38.78
C VAL A 61 10.55 9.76 37.88
N LEU A 62 9.82 10.00 36.81
CA LEU A 62 9.64 9.02 35.72
C LEU A 62 10.65 9.32 34.62
N VAL A 63 11.42 8.31 34.21
CA VAL A 63 12.37 8.41 33.11
C VAL A 63 11.87 7.53 31.96
N CYS A 64 11.33 8.15 30.92
CA CYS A 64 10.82 7.47 29.76
C CYS A 64 11.96 7.17 28.79
N SER A 65 12.33 5.91 28.66
CA SER A 65 13.37 5.46 27.74
C SER A 65 12.76 4.60 26.61
N PRO A 66 13.10 4.83 25.32
CA PRO A 66 12.40 4.21 24.20
C PRO A 66 12.60 2.70 24.11
N ARG A 67 13.62 2.14 24.76
CA ARG A 67 13.96 0.73 24.66
C ARG A 67 13.95 0.03 26.00
N ARG A 68 13.34 -1.15 26.09
CA ARG A 68 13.27 -1.97 27.32
C ARG A 68 14.66 -2.29 27.90
N VAL A 69 15.62 -2.60 27.00
CA VAL A 69 17.00 -2.92 27.42
C VAL A 69 17.64 -1.69 28.06
N SER A 70 17.49 -0.51 27.46
CA SER A 70 18.02 0.75 28.01
C SER A 70 17.42 1.06 29.36
N ALA A 71 16.09 0.98 29.50
CA ALA A 71 15.41 1.25 30.78
C ALA A 71 15.96 0.38 31.93
N ARG A 72 16.10 -0.94 31.68
CA ARG A 72 16.67 -1.87 32.71
C ARG A 72 18.14 -1.61 33.00
N SER A 73 18.94 -1.41 31.96
CA SER A 73 20.39 -1.17 32.14
C SER A 73 20.64 0.15 32.88
N CYS A 74 19.89 1.21 32.57
CA CYS A 74 20.00 2.49 33.25
C CYS A 74 19.55 2.38 34.72
N ALA A 75 18.43 1.68 34.97
CA ALA A 75 17.97 1.44 36.35
C ALA A 75 19.06 0.69 37.18
N ARG A 76 19.66 -0.38 36.63
CA ARG A 76 20.77 -1.11 37.29
C ARG A 76 21.97 -0.20 37.52
N ARG A 77 22.36 0.60 36.55
CA ARG A 77 23.49 1.53 36.67
C ARG A 77 23.29 2.54 37.75
N LEU A 78 22.09 3.15 37.84
CA LEU A 78 21.78 4.11 38.90
C LEU A 78 21.72 3.46 40.26
N ALA A 79 21.12 2.27 40.39
CA ALA A 79 21.09 1.53 41.63
C ALA A 79 22.52 1.21 42.12
N GLN A 80 23.40 0.79 41.21
CA GLN A 80 24.82 0.55 41.54
C GLN A 80 25.53 1.83 42.03
N LEU A 81 25.24 2.98 41.42
CA LEU A 81 25.84 4.28 41.86
C LEU A 81 25.38 4.69 43.26
N LEU A 82 24.19 4.29 43.66
CA LEU A 82 23.61 4.55 44.99
C LEU A 82 23.99 3.46 46.01
N ASP A 83 24.81 2.46 45.63
CA ASP A 83 25.07 1.28 46.45
C ASP A 83 23.75 0.62 46.93
N ASP A 84 22.79 0.49 46.01
CA ASP A 84 21.44 -0.02 46.27
C ASP A 84 21.06 -1.10 45.25
N ARG A 85 19.97 -1.83 45.54
CA ARG A 85 19.40 -2.82 44.63
C ARG A 85 18.30 -2.22 43.77
N VAL A 86 18.14 -2.74 42.58
CA VAL A 86 16.98 -2.39 41.71
C VAL A 86 15.69 -2.79 42.41
N GLY A 87 14.65 -1.97 42.25
CA GLY A 87 13.34 -2.12 42.90
C GLY A 87 13.21 -1.41 44.22
N HIS A 88 14.29 -0.84 44.78
CA HIS A 88 14.24 -0.02 45.97
C HIS A 88 14.19 1.49 45.62
N LEU A 89 15.25 2.27 45.75
CA LEU A 89 15.22 3.70 45.36
C LEU A 89 15.11 3.91 43.83
N VAL A 90 15.70 3.01 43.08
CA VAL A 90 15.61 2.99 41.60
C VAL A 90 14.93 1.73 41.14
N GLY A 91 13.90 1.90 40.34
CA GLY A 91 13.16 0.79 39.76
C GLY A 91 12.91 0.98 38.27
N PHE A 92 12.23 0.00 37.66
CA PHE A 92 11.76 0.11 36.30
C PHE A 92 10.44 -0.61 36.10
N SER A 93 9.67 -0.11 35.12
CA SER A 93 8.44 -0.75 34.63
C SER A 93 8.45 -0.74 33.09
N VAL A 94 8.56 -1.90 32.49
CA VAL A 94 8.54 -2.11 31.05
C VAL A 94 7.46 -3.14 30.71
N ARG A 95 7.11 -3.27 29.42
CA ARG A 95 6.15 -4.29 29.01
C ARG A 95 6.66 -5.67 29.41
N GLY A 96 5.90 -6.36 30.28
CA GLY A 96 6.22 -7.70 30.71
C GLY A 96 7.05 -7.81 31.99
N GLN A 97 7.61 -6.72 32.51
CA GLN A 97 8.44 -6.77 33.72
C GLN A 97 8.38 -5.47 34.50
N SER A 98 8.24 -5.55 35.81
CA SER A 98 8.30 -4.43 36.72
C SER A 98 9.07 -4.80 37.98
N GLU A 99 10.07 -3.99 38.35
CA GLU A 99 10.82 -4.10 39.60
C GLU A 99 10.78 -2.73 40.26
N ARG A 100 9.80 -2.51 41.17
CA ARG A 100 9.61 -1.27 41.92
C ARG A 100 8.97 -1.54 43.27
N SER A 101 9.09 -0.62 44.19
CA SER A 101 8.49 -0.64 45.52
C SER A 101 7.90 0.73 45.86
N MET A 102 7.30 0.82 47.03
CA MET A 102 6.81 2.13 47.59
C MET A 102 7.95 3.12 47.84
N SER A 103 9.18 2.63 47.97
CA SER A 103 10.38 3.46 48.21
C SER A 103 11.01 3.99 46.93
N THR A 104 10.53 3.55 45.78
CA THR A 104 11.12 3.92 44.47
C THR A 104 10.92 5.41 44.22
N ARG A 105 12.03 6.11 44.01
CA ARG A 105 12.10 7.57 43.76
C ARG A 105 12.40 7.86 42.29
N ILE A 106 13.12 6.97 41.61
CA ILE A 106 13.39 7.07 40.17
C ILE A 106 12.88 5.80 39.51
N GLU A 107 11.94 5.93 38.59
CA GLU A 107 11.34 4.81 37.86
C GLU A 107 11.59 4.96 36.35
N PHE A 108 12.31 4.02 35.77
CA PHE A 108 12.49 3.94 34.33
C PHE A 108 11.31 3.24 33.69
N VAL A 109 10.68 3.89 32.72
CA VAL A 109 9.51 3.36 32.00
C VAL A 109 9.74 3.37 30.50
N THR A 110 9.00 2.53 29.76
CA THR A 110 8.94 2.67 28.30
C THR A 110 7.78 3.60 27.92
N PRO A 111 7.83 4.26 26.74
CA PRO A 111 6.80 5.23 26.33
C PRO A 111 5.38 4.69 26.39
N GLY A 112 5.12 3.47 25.86
CA GLY A 112 3.79 2.88 25.94
C GLY A 112 3.33 2.52 27.38
N VAL A 113 4.25 2.40 28.36
CA VAL A 113 3.88 2.32 29.78
C VAL A 113 3.49 3.70 30.31
N LEU A 114 4.25 4.73 29.98
CA LEU A 114 3.97 6.11 30.37
C LEU A 114 2.61 6.57 29.82
N THR A 115 2.32 6.34 28.54
CA THR A 115 1.03 6.69 27.92
C THR A 115 -0.14 6.02 28.64
N ARG A 116 -0.03 4.73 29.01
CA ARG A 116 -1.06 4.06 29.78
C ARG A 116 -1.19 4.62 31.20
N MET A 117 -0.10 5.00 31.84
CA MET A 117 -0.14 5.69 33.14
C MET A 117 -0.91 7.00 33.03
N ILE A 118 -0.67 7.80 32.01
CA ILE A 118 -1.37 9.05 31.72
C ILE A 118 -2.87 8.80 31.53
N HIS A 119 -3.25 7.79 30.74
CA HIS A 119 -4.68 7.49 30.53
C HIS A 119 -5.38 6.95 31.79
N SER A 120 -4.66 6.27 32.69
CA SER A 120 -5.23 5.75 33.93
C SER A 120 -5.27 6.79 35.05
N ASP A 121 -4.31 7.73 35.07
CA ASP A 121 -4.17 8.82 36.03
C ASP A 121 -3.64 10.07 35.29
N PRO A 122 -4.53 10.88 34.72
CA PRO A 122 -4.14 12.11 34.01
C PRO A 122 -3.41 13.13 34.89
N GLU A 123 -3.62 13.10 36.19
CA GLU A 123 -2.93 14.02 37.14
C GLU A 123 -1.54 13.51 37.51
N LEU A 124 -1.17 12.28 37.16
CA LEU A 124 0.10 11.66 37.51
C LEU A 124 0.43 11.84 39.00
N GLN A 125 -0.50 11.43 39.88
CA GLN A 125 -0.37 11.61 41.31
C GLN A 125 0.94 11.03 41.85
N GLY A 126 1.65 11.80 42.68
CA GLY A 126 2.95 11.40 43.23
C GLY A 126 4.12 11.48 42.27
N ILE A 127 3.91 11.96 41.04
CA ILE A 127 4.99 12.24 40.07
C ILE A 127 5.27 13.74 40.06
N GLY A 128 6.53 14.10 40.29
CA GLY A 128 6.96 15.52 40.29
C GLY A 128 7.79 15.89 39.07
N CYS A 129 8.31 14.90 38.36
CA CYS A 129 9.12 15.12 37.15
C CYS A 129 8.97 13.95 36.15
N VAL A 130 8.80 14.28 34.87
CA VAL A 130 8.88 13.32 33.79
C VAL A 130 10.03 13.71 32.87
N ILE A 131 10.89 12.75 32.59
CA ILE A 131 12.04 12.89 31.70
C ILE A 131 11.79 12.04 30.45
N LEU A 132 11.73 12.66 29.26
CA LEU A 132 11.70 11.98 27.97
C LEU A 132 13.14 11.83 27.46
N ASP A 133 13.68 10.62 27.55
CA ASP A 133 15.07 10.34 27.15
C ASP A 133 15.13 9.85 25.69
N GLU A 134 16.26 10.10 25.04
CA GLU A 134 16.55 9.76 23.64
C GLU A 134 15.44 10.22 22.66
N PHE A 135 14.88 11.40 22.89
CA PHE A 135 13.73 11.93 22.13
C PHE A 135 14.01 12.06 20.62
N HIS A 136 15.27 12.12 20.23
CA HIS A 136 15.70 12.15 18.83
C HIS A 136 15.45 10.82 18.06
N GLU A 137 15.12 9.74 18.74
CA GLU A 137 14.67 8.50 18.07
C GLU A 137 13.28 8.67 17.43
N ARG A 138 12.52 9.72 17.80
CA ARG A 138 11.20 10.08 17.26
C ARG A 138 10.23 8.89 17.23
N ALA A 139 10.27 8.07 18.29
CA ALA A 139 9.33 6.99 18.48
C ALA A 139 7.91 7.55 18.71
N VAL A 140 6.90 6.96 18.07
CA VAL A 140 5.51 7.45 18.10
C VAL A 140 4.97 7.61 19.51
N ASP A 141 5.20 6.63 20.38
CA ASP A 141 4.75 6.70 21.77
C ASP A 141 5.46 7.81 22.58
N SER A 142 6.71 8.17 22.21
CA SER A 142 7.43 9.28 22.84
C SER A 142 6.88 10.64 22.39
N ASP A 143 6.59 10.77 21.10
CA ASP A 143 5.97 11.99 20.56
C ASP A 143 4.57 12.20 21.17
N LEU A 144 3.76 11.13 21.27
CA LEU A 144 2.47 11.17 21.96
C LEU A 144 2.59 11.51 23.45
N ALA A 145 3.52 10.88 24.15
CA ALA A 145 3.75 11.19 25.58
C ALA A 145 4.13 12.66 25.78
N CYS A 146 4.94 13.23 24.88
CA CYS A 146 5.30 14.65 24.92
C CYS A 146 4.06 15.54 24.74
N ALA A 147 3.19 15.20 23.76
CA ALA A 147 1.97 15.94 23.49
C ALA A 147 1.01 15.91 24.71
N LEU A 148 0.74 14.71 25.23
CA LEU A 148 -0.14 14.53 26.38
C LEU A 148 0.41 15.22 27.66
N LEU A 149 1.71 15.14 27.91
CA LEU A 149 2.36 15.82 29.02
C LEU A 149 2.31 17.35 28.90
N SER A 150 2.38 17.85 27.65
CA SER A 150 2.19 19.30 27.42
C SER A 150 0.80 19.76 27.81
N ASP A 151 -0.24 18.99 27.38
CA ASP A 151 -1.62 19.30 27.75
C ASP A 151 -1.86 19.17 29.28
N ILE A 152 -1.28 18.13 29.94
CA ILE A 152 -1.33 17.96 31.39
C ILE A 152 -0.75 19.17 32.08
N ARG A 153 0.40 19.65 31.64
CA ARG A 153 1.03 20.83 32.21
C ARG A 153 0.18 22.09 32.06
N GLU A 154 -0.42 22.26 30.90
CA GLU A 154 -1.22 23.45 30.61
C GLU A 154 -2.51 23.50 31.43
N VAL A 155 -3.17 22.36 31.62
CA VAL A 155 -4.54 22.32 32.13
C VAL A 155 -4.62 21.77 33.57
N LEU A 156 -3.81 20.76 33.91
CA LEU A 156 -3.97 20.00 35.17
C LEU A 156 -2.82 20.21 36.14
N ARG A 157 -1.58 20.28 35.67
CA ARG A 157 -0.39 20.18 36.53
C ARG A 157 0.72 21.15 36.08
N GLU A 158 0.52 22.46 36.27
CA GLU A 158 1.54 23.48 35.96
C GLU A 158 2.86 23.24 36.72
N ASP A 159 2.80 22.61 37.89
CA ASP A 159 3.94 22.24 38.73
C ASP A 159 4.78 21.08 38.20
N LEU A 160 4.23 20.23 37.29
CA LEU A 160 4.92 19.05 36.79
C LEU A 160 6.15 19.44 35.94
N ARG A 161 7.33 19.00 36.34
CA ARG A 161 8.57 19.27 35.59
C ARG A 161 8.64 18.34 34.39
N LEU A 162 8.86 18.89 33.20
CA LEU A 162 9.08 18.14 31.98
C LEU A 162 10.51 18.37 31.45
N VAL A 163 11.28 17.31 31.36
CA VAL A 163 12.65 17.35 30.85
C VAL A 163 12.74 16.52 29.59
N ILE A 164 13.17 17.11 28.47
CA ILE A 164 13.38 16.42 27.20
C ILE A 164 14.87 16.30 26.94
N MET A 165 15.39 15.07 26.88
CA MET A 165 16.80 14.80 26.62
C MET A 165 17.01 14.25 25.21
N SER A 166 17.95 14.81 24.50
CA SER A 166 18.22 14.45 23.12
C SER A 166 19.71 14.53 22.78
N ALA A 167 20.14 13.81 21.75
CA ALA A 167 21.50 13.90 21.21
C ALA A 167 21.59 14.77 19.95
N THR A 168 20.54 14.82 19.12
CA THR A 168 20.57 15.39 17.76
C THR A 168 19.22 15.89 17.27
N VAL A 169 18.33 16.32 18.18
CA VAL A 169 17.01 16.85 17.77
C VAL A 169 17.14 18.25 17.20
N ASP A 170 16.24 18.58 16.30
CA ASP A 170 15.94 19.95 15.92
C ASP A 170 15.40 20.71 17.12
N ILE A 171 16.31 21.40 17.84
CA ILE A 171 16.01 22.15 19.08
C ILE A 171 15.01 23.27 18.77
N ASP A 172 15.09 23.88 17.59
CA ASP A 172 14.23 24.98 17.20
C ASP A 172 12.80 24.51 17.00
N ALA A 173 12.62 23.33 16.39
CA ALA A 173 11.29 22.72 16.27
C ALA A 173 10.69 22.37 17.64
N LEU A 174 11.46 21.78 18.56
CA LEU A 174 11.01 21.51 19.92
C LEU A 174 10.70 22.80 20.71
N ARG A 175 11.56 23.81 20.57
CA ARG A 175 11.33 25.11 21.22
C ARG A 175 10.05 25.76 20.70
N SER A 176 9.80 25.67 19.39
CA SER A 176 8.58 26.18 18.78
C SER A 176 7.32 25.45 19.27
N LEU A 177 7.38 24.11 19.33
CA LEU A 177 6.28 23.28 19.85
C LEU A 177 5.91 23.62 21.31
N LEU A 178 6.92 23.88 22.13
CA LEU A 178 6.79 24.11 23.57
C LEU A 178 6.89 25.60 23.94
N ALA A 179 6.72 26.51 22.99
CA ALA A 179 6.93 27.95 23.18
C ALA A 179 6.10 28.54 24.33
N ASP A 180 4.87 28.06 24.51
CA ASP A 180 3.95 28.50 25.56
C ASP A 180 4.51 28.23 26.97
N PHE A 181 5.40 27.26 27.12
CA PHE A 181 6.05 26.92 28.40
C PHE A 181 7.41 27.60 28.59
N SER A 182 7.86 28.44 27.66
CA SER A 182 9.17 29.12 27.69
C SER A 182 10.33 28.18 28.06
N PRO A 183 10.56 27.09 27.26
CA PRO A 183 11.49 26.04 27.64
C PRO A 183 12.92 26.55 27.76
N GLN A 184 13.60 26.11 28.82
CA GLN A 184 15.03 26.40 29.03
C GLN A 184 15.85 25.36 28.26
N VAL A 185 16.80 25.82 27.46
CA VAL A 185 17.65 24.95 26.64
C VAL A 185 19.05 24.88 27.21
N PHE A 186 19.53 23.67 27.42
CA PHE A 186 20.89 23.38 27.92
C PHE A 186 21.62 22.59 26.84
N GLU A 187 22.68 23.14 26.28
CA GLU A 187 23.49 22.48 25.28
C GLU A 187 24.86 22.13 25.78
N LEU A 188 25.26 20.88 25.61
CA LEU A 188 26.60 20.42 25.89
C LEU A 188 27.27 19.93 24.60
N ASN A 189 28.08 20.78 24.04
CA ASN A 189 28.97 20.40 22.95
C ASN A 189 30.20 19.67 23.55
N GLN A 190 30.12 18.34 23.57
CA GLN A 190 31.24 17.54 23.99
C GLN A 190 32.19 17.37 22.80
N GLU A 191 33.41 17.78 22.94
CA GLU A 191 34.48 17.43 22.01
C GLU A 191 34.75 15.92 22.12
N LEU A 192 34.21 15.17 21.16
CA LEU A 192 34.66 13.81 20.92
C LEU A 192 36.09 13.85 20.34
N TYR A 193 36.86 12.79 20.53
CA TYR A 193 38.10 12.67 19.81
C TYR A 193 37.86 12.78 18.30
N PRO A 194 38.76 13.37 17.52
CA PRO A 194 38.57 13.54 16.08
C PRO A 194 38.37 12.19 15.41
N VAL A 195 37.42 12.16 14.48
CA VAL A 195 37.12 10.99 13.64
C VAL A 195 37.33 11.36 12.17
N ASP A 196 38.27 10.70 11.56
CA ASP A 196 38.55 10.87 10.13
C ASP A 196 37.44 10.18 9.31
N ILE A 197 36.78 10.93 8.43
CA ILE A 197 35.75 10.40 7.54
C ILE A 197 36.34 10.03 6.20
N VAL A 198 36.31 8.75 5.88
CA VAL A 198 36.82 8.19 4.62
C VAL A 198 35.66 7.72 3.75
N TRP A 199 35.53 8.26 2.54
CA TRP A 199 34.51 7.88 1.58
C TRP A 199 35.02 6.77 0.67
N LYS A 200 34.31 5.66 0.59
CA LYS A 200 34.67 4.46 -0.19
C LYS A 200 33.42 3.85 -0.83
N ALA A 201 33.00 4.44 -1.92
CA ALA A 201 31.89 3.90 -2.72
C ALA A 201 32.14 2.46 -3.20
N PRO A 202 31.09 1.69 -3.46
CA PRO A 202 31.25 0.39 -4.09
C PRO A 202 31.90 0.52 -5.49
N PRO A 203 32.65 -0.50 -5.96
CA PRO A 203 33.21 -0.51 -7.30
C PRO A 203 32.14 -0.32 -8.39
N ARG A 204 32.53 0.18 -9.56
CA ARG A 204 31.60 0.32 -10.70
C ARG A 204 30.95 -1.02 -11.03
N GLY A 205 29.61 -1.01 -11.20
CA GLY A 205 28.81 -2.20 -11.47
C GLY A 205 28.38 -2.97 -10.21
N VAL A 206 28.66 -2.47 -9.03
CA VAL A 206 28.17 -3.00 -7.77
C VAL A 206 27.08 -2.07 -7.23
N ASP A 207 25.82 -2.47 -7.40
CA ASP A 207 24.68 -1.74 -6.91
C ASP A 207 24.42 -2.02 -5.42
N TYR A 208 23.87 -1.04 -4.70
CA TYR A 208 23.45 -1.19 -3.31
C TYR A 208 22.36 -2.26 -3.14
N PHE A 209 21.46 -2.34 -4.12
CA PHE A 209 20.27 -3.19 -4.07
C PHE A 209 20.18 -4.12 -5.27
N GLN A 210 19.60 -5.29 -5.04
CA GLN A 210 19.12 -6.21 -6.07
C GLN A 210 17.64 -6.48 -5.76
N GLY A 211 16.75 -5.79 -6.48
CA GLY A 211 15.35 -5.66 -6.09
C GLY A 211 15.22 -4.93 -4.75
N GLU A 212 14.46 -5.47 -3.82
CA GLU A 212 14.28 -4.90 -2.47
C GLU A 212 15.39 -5.30 -1.47
N LYS A 213 16.29 -6.18 -1.86
CA LYS A 213 17.34 -6.71 -0.98
C LYS A 213 18.65 -6.01 -1.20
N VAL A 214 19.42 -5.84 -0.13
CA VAL A 214 20.82 -5.41 -0.26
C VAL A 214 21.59 -6.43 -1.07
N SER A 215 22.33 -5.98 -2.06
CA SER A 215 23.02 -6.85 -2.99
C SER A 215 24.20 -7.59 -2.31
N ILE A 216 24.43 -8.83 -2.73
CA ILE A 216 25.52 -9.64 -2.20
C ILE A 216 26.89 -9.04 -2.54
N PRO A 217 27.14 -8.54 -3.78
CA PRO A 217 28.40 -7.85 -4.08
C PRO A 217 28.68 -6.64 -3.18
N PHE A 218 27.64 -5.87 -2.82
CA PHE A 218 27.78 -4.74 -1.91
C PHE A 218 28.16 -5.19 -0.48
N LEU A 219 27.52 -6.25 0.04
CA LEU A 219 27.88 -6.80 1.36
C LEU A 219 29.33 -7.35 1.39
N ARG A 220 29.79 -7.93 0.29
CA ARG A 220 31.20 -8.34 0.15
C ARG A 220 32.13 -7.14 0.15
N HIS A 221 31.74 -6.03 -0.47
CA HIS A 221 32.47 -4.77 -0.42
C HIS A 221 32.59 -4.25 1.03
N ILE A 222 31.49 -4.28 1.81
CA ILE A 222 31.51 -3.89 3.24
C ILE A 222 32.50 -4.75 4.05
N ALA A 223 32.47 -6.07 3.87
CA ALA A 223 33.42 -6.96 4.53
C ALA A 223 34.87 -6.64 4.15
N ALA A 224 35.14 -6.41 2.87
CA ALA A 224 36.48 -6.03 2.39
C ALA A 224 36.95 -4.68 2.96
N LEU A 225 36.07 -3.70 3.16
CA LEU A 225 36.36 -2.44 3.82
C LEU A 225 36.74 -2.65 5.28
N ALA A 226 36.04 -3.55 6.00
CA ALA A 226 36.33 -3.87 7.39
C ALA A 226 37.74 -4.49 7.54
N VAL A 227 38.09 -5.45 6.69
CA VAL A 227 39.45 -6.10 6.70
C VAL A 227 40.53 -5.07 6.44
N ARG A 228 40.41 -4.27 5.35
CA ARG A 228 41.42 -3.25 5.02
C ARG A 228 41.56 -2.17 6.09
N ALA A 229 40.44 -1.79 6.72
CA ALA A 229 40.52 -0.82 7.81
C ALA A 229 41.19 -1.41 9.06
N LEU A 230 40.93 -2.67 9.37
CA LEU A 230 41.55 -3.38 10.49
C LEU A 230 43.10 -3.52 10.28
N GLU A 231 43.52 -3.75 9.03
CA GLU A 231 44.98 -3.79 8.69
C GLU A 231 45.64 -2.43 8.86
N ARG A 232 44.93 -1.34 8.57
CA ARG A 232 45.48 0.00 8.50
C ARG A 232 45.43 0.80 9.80
N TYR A 233 44.40 0.58 10.62
CA TYR A 233 44.11 1.39 11.79
C TYR A 233 44.14 0.53 13.06
N PRO A 234 44.48 1.10 14.24
CA PRO A 234 44.43 0.40 15.51
C PRO A 234 42.97 0.23 16.02
N GLY A 235 42.82 -0.62 17.05
CA GLY A 235 41.51 -0.82 17.73
C GLY A 235 40.60 -1.82 17.05
N ASP A 236 39.39 -1.97 17.61
CA ASP A 236 38.34 -2.84 17.13
C ASP A 236 37.53 -2.15 16.03
N ALA A 237 36.97 -2.93 15.11
CA ALA A 237 36.08 -2.45 14.04
C ALA A 237 34.61 -2.72 14.38
N LEU A 238 33.77 -1.69 14.24
CA LEU A 238 32.30 -1.77 14.31
C LEU A 238 31.69 -1.54 12.92
N VAL A 239 31.03 -2.55 12.41
CA VAL A 239 30.45 -2.56 11.05
C VAL A 239 28.93 -2.41 11.16
N PHE A 240 28.39 -1.33 10.60
CA PHE A 240 26.95 -1.10 10.54
C PHE A 240 26.33 -1.60 9.25
N VAL A 241 25.34 -2.49 9.37
CA VAL A 241 24.52 -3.01 8.26
C VAL A 241 23.04 -2.99 8.61
N PRO A 242 22.11 -3.02 7.64
CA PRO A 242 20.68 -2.78 7.91
C PRO A 242 19.99 -3.82 8.81
N GLY A 243 20.39 -5.09 8.76
CA GLY A 243 19.63 -6.12 9.49
C GLY A 243 20.33 -7.48 9.58
N MET A 244 19.60 -8.45 10.16
CA MET A 244 20.12 -9.80 10.47
C MET A 244 20.69 -10.56 9.28
N ARG A 245 19.99 -10.51 8.12
CA ARG A 245 20.46 -11.17 6.90
C ARG A 245 21.81 -10.60 6.47
N GLU A 246 21.93 -9.29 6.51
CA GLU A 246 23.15 -8.57 6.15
C GLU A 246 24.28 -8.85 7.17
N ILE A 247 23.95 -8.87 8.47
CA ILE A 247 24.89 -9.26 9.54
C ILE A 247 25.44 -10.65 9.26
N SER A 248 24.57 -11.66 9.06
CA SER A 248 24.99 -13.04 8.82
C SER A 248 25.87 -13.17 7.57
N LYS A 249 25.51 -12.45 6.48
CA LYS A 249 26.28 -12.51 5.24
C LYS A 249 27.65 -11.80 5.35
N VAL A 250 27.72 -10.69 6.06
CA VAL A 250 29.01 -10.02 6.29
C VAL A 250 29.88 -10.88 7.21
N CYS A 251 29.35 -11.48 8.27
CA CYS A 251 30.10 -12.42 9.11
C CYS A 251 30.63 -13.63 8.31
N GLU A 252 29.82 -14.20 7.42
CA GLU A 252 30.25 -15.28 6.50
C GLU A 252 31.43 -14.82 5.61
N PHE A 253 31.40 -13.60 5.09
CA PHE A 253 32.49 -13.07 4.27
C PHE A 253 33.74 -12.71 5.07
N LEU A 254 33.64 -12.62 6.39
CA LEU A 254 34.78 -12.36 7.31
C LEU A 254 35.35 -13.64 7.93
N GLU A 255 34.85 -14.83 7.54
CA GLU A 255 35.44 -16.09 7.98
C GLU A 255 36.91 -16.21 7.57
N GLY A 256 37.76 -16.63 8.49
CA GLY A 256 39.20 -16.78 8.25
C GLY A 256 40.06 -15.51 8.40
N VAL A 257 39.44 -14.37 8.78
CA VAL A 257 40.19 -13.13 9.10
C VAL A 257 40.86 -13.29 10.48
N ASP A 258 42.07 -12.77 10.62
CA ASP A 258 42.82 -12.76 11.90
C ASP A 258 42.24 -11.73 12.88
N ALA A 259 40.95 -11.93 13.22
CA ALA A 259 40.23 -11.17 14.23
C ALA A 259 39.01 -11.96 14.69
N ARG A 260 38.55 -11.69 15.91
CA ARG A 260 37.31 -12.29 16.40
C ARG A 260 36.07 -11.57 15.79
N VAL A 261 35.34 -12.28 14.92
CA VAL A 261 34.12 -11.76 14.32
C VAL A 261 32.93 -12.02 15.24
N ILE A 262 32.13 -10.98 15.53
CA ILE A 262 31.01 -11.04 16.47
C ILE A 262 29.78 -10.39 15.82
N ALA A 263 28.66 -11.10 15.79
CA ALA A 263 27.37 -10.55 15.37
C ALA A 263 26.66 -9.88 16.56
N LEU A 264 26.30 -8.59 16.44
CA LEU A 264 25.57 -7.86 17.48
C LEU A 264 24.16 -7.50 16.99
N HIS A 265 23.16 -8.12 17.61
CA HIS A 265 21.76 -7.91 17.28
C HIS A 265 20.85 -8.06 18.51
N GLY A 266 19.58 -7.60 18.38
CA GLY A 266 18.63 -7.55 19.50
C GLY A 266 18.14 -8.91 20.05
N GLN A 267 18.49 -10.02 19.40
CA GLN A 267 18.08 -11.37 19.82
C GLN A 267 19.15 -12.11 20.63
N LEU A 268 20.30 -11.48 20.86
CA LEU A 268 21.35 -12.05 21.73
C LEU A 268 20.88 -12.18 23.16
N SER A 269 21.30 -13.25 23.83
CA SER A 269 21.07 -13.40 25.27
C SER A 269 21.80 -12.31 26.07
N PRO A 270 21.33 -11.99 27.28
CA PRO A 270 22.01 -11.01 28.11
C PRO A 270 23.49 -11.33 28.35
N SER A 271 23.83 -12.62 28.55
CA SER A 271 25.22 -13.05 28.73
C SER A 271 26.10 -12.83 27.51
N GLN A 272 25.56 -13.07 26.31
CA GLN A 272 26.26 -12.79 25.06
C GLN A 272 26.45 -11.29 24.84
N GLN A 273 25.47 -10.48 25.22
CA GLN A 273 25.62 -9.02 25.19
C GLN A 273 26.69 -8.56 26.17
N ASP A 274 26.71 -9.03 27.42
CA ASP A 274 27.70 -8.67 28.44
C ASP A 274 29.12 -9.02 27.99
N GLU A 275 29.30 -10.13 27.26
CA GLU A 275 30.60 -10.51 26.68
C GLU A 275 31.13 -9.49 25.66
N ILE A 276 30.23 -8.96 24.81
CA ILE A 276 30.59 -7.97 23.77
C ILE A 276 31.04 -6.65 24.43
N PHE A 277 30.43 -6.31 25.56
CA PHE A 277 30.74 -5.07 26.30
C PHE A 277 31.90 -5.19 27.26
N SER A 278 32.50 -6.38 27.35
CA SER A 278 33.73 -6.59 28.12
C SER A 278 34.98 -6.29 27.26
N PRO A 279 36.05 -5.79 27.86
CA PRO A 279 37.36 -5.64 27.16
C PRO A 279 37.84 -7.00 26.61
N SER A 280 38.43 -6.99 25.45
CA SER A 280 38.97 -8.19 24.80
C SER A 280 40.48 -8.07 24.58
N PRO A 281 41.23 -9.14 24.81
CA PRO A 281 42.68 -9.14 24.53
C PRO A 281 43.01 -9.23 23.04
N SER A 282 42.08 -9.77 22.22
CA SER A 282 42.22 -9.89 20.78
C SER A 282 41.38 -8.85 20.05
N ARG A 283 41.84 -8.41 18.88
CA ARG A 283 41.09 -7.50 18.02
C ARG A 283 39.79 -8.11 17.54
N ARG A 284 38.74 -7.28 17.44
CA ARG A 284 37.41 -7.71 17.09
C ARG A 284 36.86 -6.97 15.87
N ILE A 285 36.03 -7.67 15.09
CA ILE A 285 35.13 -7.08 14.11
C ILE A 285 33.72 -7.35 14.58
N ILE A 286 33.01 -6.31 15.01
CA ILE A 286 31.64 -6.41 15.52
C ILE A 286 30.70 -5.95 14.41
N VAL A 287 29.92 -6.87 13.85
CA VAL A 287 28.93 -6.56 12.80
C VAL A 287 27.57 -6.35 13.45
N SER A 288 27.02 -5.15 13.31
CA SER A 288 25.81 -4.72 14.01
C SER A 288 24.78 -4.07 13.11
N SER A 289 23.53 -4.11 13.55
CA SER A 289 22.47 -3.23 13.06
C SER A 289 22.49 -1.88 13.81
N SER A 290 21.43 -1.09 13.68
CA SER A 290 21.25 0.19 14.40
C SER A 290 21.25 0.06 15.92
N ILE A 291 21.26 -1.15 16.50
CA ILE A 291 21.30 -1.34 17.96
C ILE A 291 22.56 -0.75 18.60
N ALA A 292 23.68 -0.73 17.88
CA ALA A 292 24.92 -0.13 18.37
C ALA A 292 25.02 1.38 18.09
N GLU A 293 23.97 2.00 17.52
CA GLU A 293 23.97 3.41 17.13
C GLU A 293 23.76 4.35 18.33
N SER A 294 22.86 4.02 19.27
CA SER A 294 22.49 4.91 20.36
C SER A 294 22.88 4.39 21.76
N ALA A 295 22.43 3.24 22.16
CA ALA A 295 22.32 2.88 23.58
C ALA A 295 23.59 2.23 24.20
N LEU A 296 24.61 1.80 23.43
CA LEU A 296 25.65 0.91 23.93
C LEU A 296 27.06 1.40 23.57
N THR A 297 27.98 1.44 24.52
CA THR A 297 29.40 1.73 24.25
C THR A 297 30.17 0.42 24.23
N VAL A 298 30.71 0.07 23.07
CA VAL A 298 31.59 -1.11 22.91
C VAL A 298 33.03 -0.68 23.16
N PRO A 299 33.70 -1.20 24.19
CA PRO A 299 35.07 -0.85 24.47
C PRO A 299 36.00 -1.27 23.34
N GLY A 300 37.03 -0.48 23.06
CA GLY A 300 38.07 -0.79 22.07
C GLY A 300 37.76 -0.36 20.63
N VAL A 301 36.54 0.09 20.33
CA VAL A 301 36.17 0.52 18.97
C VAL A 301 36.83 1.86 18.61
N GLN A 302 37.66 1.86 17.57
CA GLN A 302 38.28 3.03 16.95
C GLN A 302 38.03 3.06 15.44
N ILE A 303 37.47 1.99 14.86
CA ILE A 303 37.17 1.87 13.44
C ILE A 303 35.65 1.67 13.29
N VAL A 304 35.02 2.49 12.45
CA VAL A 304 33.64 2.31 12.05
C VAL A 304 33.56 2.09 10.55
N ILE A 305 32.83 1.07 10.13
CA ILE A 305 32.44 0.84 8.72
C ILE A 305 30.95 1.04 8.63
N ASP A 306 30.54 2.05 7.89
CA ASP A 306 29.11 2.37 7.72
C ASP A 306 28.65 2.01 6.32
N SER A 307 27.73 1.04 6.23
CA SER A 307 27.09 0.69 4.96
C SER A 307 26.24 1.82 4.39
N THR A 308 26.00 2.88 5.16
CA THR A 308 25.11 4.02 4.80
C THR A 308 23.67 3.64 4.51
N LEU A 309 23.25 2.45 4.96
CA LEU A 309 21.90 1.92 4.85
C LEU A 309 21.29 1.71 6.23
N SER A 310 19.98 1.89 6.32
CA SER A 310 19.18 1.68 7.53
C SER A 310 17.94 0.86 7.19
N ARG A 311 17.34 0.22 8.20
CA ARG A 311 16.09 -0.50 8.07
C ARG A 311 14.99 0.24 8.82
N HIS A 312 13.92 0.53 8.12
CA HIS A 312 12.76 1.23 8.67
C HIS A 312 11.52 0.37 8.53
N THR A 313 10.60 0.51 9.48
CA THR A 313 9.26 -0.02 9.37
C THR A 313 8.43 0.90 8.48
N ARG A 314 7.55 0.35 7.65
CA ARG A 314 6.58 1.11 6.87
C ARG A 314 5.25 0.38 6.87
N PHE A 315 4.23 1.03 7.33
CA PHE A 315 2.88 0.49 7.33
C PHE A 315 2.19 0.70 5.98
N SER A 316 1.40 -0.28 5.56
CA SER A 316 0.56 -0.23 4.37
C SER A 316 -0.90 -0.43 4.77
N PRO A 317 -1.76 0.60 4.70
CA PRO A 317 -3.18 0.47 5.03
C PRO A 317 -3.90 -0.58 4.20
N ALA A 318 -3.63 -0.62 2.89
CA ALA A 318 -4.26 -1.59 1.98
C ALA A 318 -3.98 -3.06 2.35
N ARG A 319 -2.88 -3.32 3.06
CA ARG A 319 -2.46 -4.67 3.47
C ARG A 319 -2.63 -4.91 4.96
N GLU A 320 -2.96 -3.88 5.72
CA GLU A 320 -2.88 -3.88 7.19
C GLU A 320 -1.58 -4.47 7.72
N ALA A 321 -0.50 -4.27 7.00
CA ALA A 321 0.77 -4.93 7.26
C ALA A 321 1.92 -3.94 7.31
N THR A 322 2.84 -4.19 8.24
CA THR A 322 4.09 -3.46 8.35
C THR A 322 5.18 -4.20 7.58
N SER A 323 5.92 -3.48 6.75
CA SER A 323 7.11 -3.99 6.06
C SER A 323 8.37 -3.40 6.65
N LEU A 324 9.45 -4.17 6.61
CA LEU A 324 10.80 -3.68 6.90
C LEU A 324 11.46 -3.33 5.57
N VAL A 325 11.61 -2.05 5.29
CA VAL A 325 12.27 -1.55 4.08
C VAL A 325 13.68 -1.11 4.39
N THR A 326 14.63 -1.43 3.51
CA THR A 326 15.99 -0.91 3.60
C THR A 326 16.07 0.38 2.81
N VAL A 327 16.51 1.44 3.47
CA VAL A 327 16.58 2.80 2.91
C VAL A 327 17.98 3.39 3.13
N PRO A 328 18.36 4.41 2.37
CA PRO A 328 19.54 5.21 2.66
C PRO A 328 19.47 5.81 4.08
N SER A 329 20.56 5.69 4.84
CA SER A 329 20.63 6.25 6.21
C SER A 329 20.62 7.78 6.19
N PRO A 330 19.91 8.42 7.13
CA PRO A 330 19.96 9.86 7.29
C PRO A 330 21.31 10.33 7.83
N ARG A 331 21.63 11.60 7.61
CA ARG A 331 22.91 12.19 8.02
C ARG A 331 23.15 12.11 9.51
N SER A 332 22.12 12.36 10.32
CA SER A 332 22.21 12.27 11.79
C SER A 332 22.63 10.89 12.28
N SER A 333 22.03 9.81 11.71
CA SER A 333 22.43 8.42 12.03
C SER A 333 23.87 8.14 11.63
N MET A 334 24.29 8.57 10.44
CA MET A 334 25.68 8.38 9.99
C MET A 334 26.68 9.15 10.84
N VAL A 335 26.31 10.32 11.37
CA VAL A 335 27.14 11.08 12.33
C VAL A 335 27.23 10.35 13.67
N GLN A 336 26.11 9.84 14.20
CA GLN A 336 26.11 9.05 15.43
C GLN A 336 26.94 7.78 15.33
N ARG A 337 26.86 7.06 14.18
CA ARG A 337 27.69 5.87 13.90
C ARG A 337 29.17 6.24 13.88
N ALA A 338 29.55 7.30 13.16
CA ALA A 338 30.91 7.77 13.11
C ALA A 338 31.45 8.13 14.49
N GLY A 339 30.64 8.80 15.32
CA GLY A 339 31.00 9.16 16.70
C GLY A 339 31.34 7.96 17.61
N ARG A 340 30.96 6.72 17.21
CA ARG A 340 31.38 5.51 17.94
C ARG A 340 32.90 5.27 17.89
N ALA A 341 33.55 5.68 16.81
CA ALA A 341 35.00 5.58 16.67
C ALA A 341 35.79 6.57 17.55
N GLY A 342 35.20 7.72 17.88
CA GLY A 342 35.81 8.83 18.63
C GLY A 342 35.55 8.84 20.14
N ARG A 343 35.09 7.76 20.76
CA ARG A 343 34.74 7.77 22.20
C ARG A 343 35.88 7.60 23.14
N LEU A 344 36.86 6.78 22.78
CA LEU A 344 38.01 6.40 23.64
C LEU A 344 39.34 6.93 23.15
N GLY A 345 39.37 7.51 21.95
CA GLY A 345 40.56 8.04 21.30
C GLY A 345 40.22 8.48 19.86
N PRO A 346 41.20 9.06 19.14
CA PRO A 346 41.03 9.37 17.73
C PRO A 346 40.64 8.11 16.92
N GLY A 347 39.70 8.26 16.00
CA GLY A 347 39.18 7.13 15.23
C GLY A 347 38.96 7.41 13.75
N VAL A 348 38.49 6.41 13.02
CA VAL A 348 38.17 6.51 11.60
C VAL A 348 36.78 5.94 11.32
N CYS A 349 36.03 6.62 10.44
CA CYS A 349 34.80 6.11 9.91
C CYS A 349 34.88 6.00 8.39
N VAL A 350 34.73 4.76 7.87
CA VAL A 350 34.69 4.49 6.43
C VAL A 350 33.22 4.38 6.02
N ARG A 351 32.76 5.33 5.20
CA ARG A 351 31.40 5.34 4.62
C ARG A 351 31.40 4.70 3.24
N ALA A 352 30.56 3.70 3.03
CA ALA A 352 30.46 2.95 1.78
C ALA A 352 29.59 3.69 0.74
N MET A 353 29.92 4.96 0.45
CA MET A 353 29.23 5.81 -0.52
C MET A 353 30.15 6.87 -1.09
N GLU A 354 29.72 7.55 -2.16
CA GLU A 354 30.40 8.75 -2.66
C GLU A 354 30.12 9.96 -1.75
N SER A 355 31.10 10.85 -1.63
CA SER A 355 30.94 12.09 -0.85
C SER A 355 29.84 13.00 -1.40
N SER A 356 29.62 12.98 -2.71
CA SER A 356 28.55 13.74 -3.39
C SER A 356 27.14 13.33 -2.96
N GLU A 357 26.92 12.07 -2.57
CA GLU A 357 25.64 11.57 -2.08
C GLU A 357 25.24 12.15 -0.70
N TRP A 358 26.19 12.69 0.05
CA TRP A 358 25.93 13.20 1.39
C TRP A 358 24.86 14.29 1.43
N ALA A 359 24.92 15.23 0.48
CA ALA A 359 23.97 16.33 0.43
C ALA A 359 22.54 15.87 0.10
N MET A 360 22.39 14.76 -0.61
CA MET A 360 21.09 14.17 -0.98
C MET A 360 20.46 13.33 0.14
N ARG A 361 21.21 13.01 1.20
CA ARG A 361 20.70 12.22 2.33
C ARG A 361 19.79 13.09 3.21
N PRO A 362 18.66 12.55 3.69
CA PRO A 362 17.83 13.23 4.67
C PRO A 362 18.66 13.67 5.88
N SER A 363 18.32 14.79 6.50
CA SER A 363 19.00 15.26 7.72
C SER A 363 18.73 14.34 8.90
N HIS A 364 17.45 13.94 9.09
CA HIS A 364 16.98 13.12 10.20
C HIS A 364 16.16 11.92 9.70
N PRO A 365 15.99 10.87 10.53
CA PRO A 365 15.06 9.78 10.24
C PRO A 365 13.63 10.33 10.08
N SER A 366 12.81 9.67 9.24
CA SER A 366 11.38 9.95 9.23
C SER A 366 10.77 9.66 10.60
N PRO A 367 9.98 10.57 11.19
CA PRO A 367 9.29 10.31 12.45
C PRO A 367 8.44 9.06 12.35
N GLU A 368 8.47 8.21 13.37
CA GLU A 368 7.77 6.92 13.34
C GLU A 368 6.26 7.09 13.12
N ILE A 369 5.67 8.16 13.67
CA ILE A 369 4.23 8.48 13.53
C ILE A 369 3.78 8.63 12.07
N THR A 370 4.69 9.01 11.16
CA THR A 370 4.39 9.17 9.73
C THR A 370 4.43 7.87 8.94
N ILE A 371 4.96 6.79 9.51
CA ILE A 371 5.25 5.52 8.83
C ILE A 371 4.74 4.27 9.57
N CYS A 372 4.32 4.38 10.83
CA CYS A 372 3.77 3.28 11.63
C CYS A 372 2.29 3.02 11.34
N ASP A 373 1.74 1.96 11.93
CA ASP A 373 0.30 1.74 12.02
C ASP A 373 -0.31 2.81 12.95
N PRO A 374 -1.21 3.67 12.44
CA PRO A 374 -1.73 4.80 13.22
C PRO A 374 -2.91 4.45 14.14
N VAL A 375 -3.42 3.21 14.15
CA VAL A 375 -4.65 2.84 14.88
C VAL A 375 -4.48 2.98 16.39
N ALA A 376 -3.43 2.39 16.97
CA ALA A 376 -3.19 2.51 18.40
C ALA A 376 -2.82 3.96 18.81
N PRO A 377 -1.97 4.69 18.08
CA PRO A 377 -1.73 6.10 18.32
C PRO A 377 -3.01 6.96 18.29
N LEU A 378 -3.85 6.79 17.26
CA LEU A 378 -5.07 7.57 17.14
C LEU A 378 -6.09 7.25 18.25
N LEU A 379 -6.18 5.97 18.67
CA LEU A 379 -7.00 5.59 19.82
C LEU A 379 -6.52 6.27 21.10
N SER A 380 -5.21 6.37 21.31
CA SER A 380 -4.63 7.10 22.44
C SER A 380 -5.05 8.56 22.43
N VAL A 381 -4.97 9.22 21.27
CA VAL A 381 -5.45 10.61 21.09
C VAL A 381 -6.95 10.73 21.31
N ALA A 382 -7.75 9.80 20.78
CA ALA A 382 -9.20 9.79 20.96
C ALA A 382 -9.63 9.64 22.42
N CYS A 383 -8.88 8.83 23.20
CA CYS A 383 -9.13 8.70 24.64
C CYS A 383 -8.80 9.98 25.42
N TRP A 384 -7.92 10.82 24.89
CA TRP A 384 -7.53 12.08 25.49
C TRP A 384 -8.44 13.24 25.09
N SER A 385 -8.72 13.34 23.80
CA SER A 385 -9.52 14.40 23.19
C SER A 385 -10.52 13.83 22.18
N ARG A 386 -10.12 13.69 20.91
CA ARG A 386 -10.91 13.11 19.83
C ARG A 386 -9.97 12.44 18.82
N ALA A 387 -10.49 11.56 17.96
CA ALA A 387 -9.72 10.86 16.94
C ALA A 387 -9.27 11.79 15.79
N ASP A 388 -8.37 12.69 16.11
CA ASP A 388 -7.82 13.72 15.22
C ASP A 388 -6.43 14.10 15.75
N PHE A 389 -5.37 13.78 15.02
CA PHE A 389 -4.01 14.10 15.45
C PHE A 389 -3.74 15.60 15.60
N SER A 390 -4.52 16.45 14.92
CA SER A 390 -4.43 17.91 15.10
C SER A 390 -4.97 18.41 16.43
N SER A 391 -5.67 17.56 17.19
CA SER A 391 -6.22 17.90 18.50
C SER A 391 -5.19 17.87 19.64
N VAL A 392 -3.96 17.42 19.37
CA VAL A 392 -2.84 17.37 20.31
C VAL A 392 -1.58 17.97 19.68
N ARG A 393 -0.64 18.45 20.51
CA ARG A 393 0.58 19.11 20.05
C ARG A 393 1.64 18.10 19.62
N LEU A 394 1.66 17.74 18.34
CA LEU A 394 2.67 16.86 17.75
C LEU A 394 3.65 17.64 16.88
N LEU A 395 4.92 17.22 16.86
CA LEU A 395 5.94 17.75 15.94
C LEU A 395 5.63 17.42 14.49
N ASP A 396 5.14 16.22 14.26
CA ASP A 396 4.73 15.72 12.95
C ASP A 396 3.44 14.92 13.08
N THR A 397 2.62 14.92 12.04
CA THR A 397 1.37 14.16 11.98
C THR A 397 1.43 13.14 10.83
N PRO A 398 0.70 12.03 10.92
CA PRO A 398 0.58 11.11 9.79
C PRO A 398 -0.10 11.80 8.59
N SER A 399 0.04 11.19 7.41
CA SER A 399 -0.71 11.66 6.26
C SER A 399 -2.21 11.48 6.48
N ARG A 400 -3.02 12.36 5.86
CA ARG A 400 -4.48 12.31 5.93
C ARG A 400 -5.05 10.92 5.60
N GLY A 401 -4.48 10.23 4.59
CA GLY A 401 -4.94 8.88 4.25
C GLY A 401 -4.66 7.83 5.34
N LEU A 402 -3.56 7.97 6.10
CA LEU A 402 -3.27 7.12 7.25
C LEU A 402 -4.22 7.41 8.42
N GLU A 403 -4.54 8.68 8.65
CA GLU A 403 -5.48 9.09 9.69
C GLU A 403 -6.91 8.62 9.40
N GLU A 404 -7.39 8.80 8.16
CA GLU A 404 -8.70 8.31 7.71
C GLU A 404 -8.82 6.78 7.84
N TYR A 405 -7.75 6.05 7.46
CA TYR A 405 -7.68 4.61 7.67
C TYR A 405 -7.80 4.23 9.17
N ALA A 406 -7.04 4.90 10.03
CA ALA A 406 -7.08 4.61 11.46
C ALA A 406 -8.45 4.92 12.07
N ARG A 407 -9.06 6.04 11.68
CA ARG A 407 -10.39 6.44 12.11
C ARG A 407 -11.43 5.39 11.70
N SER A 408 -11.48 5.02 10.43
CA SER A 408 -12.39 3.99 9.93
C SER A 408 -12.18 2.63 10.64
N SER A 409 -10.92 2.29 10.93
CA SER A 409 -10.61 1.06 11.68
C SER A 409 -11.13 1.14 13.11
N LEU A 410 -10.99 2.27 13.80
CA LEU A 410 -11.49 2.45 15.17
C LEU A 410 -13.02 2.50 15.23
N GLU A 411 -13.67 3.09 14.24
CA GLU A 411 -15.14 3.06 14.09
C GLU A 411 -15.63 1.61 13.89
N ALA A 412 -14.98 0.84 13.02
CA ALA A 412 -15.32 -0.56 12.79
C ALA A 412 -15.12 -1.44 14.03
N LEU A 413 -14.16 -1.12 14.89
CA LEU A 413 -13.94 -1.77 16.18
C LEU A 413 -14.96 -1.32 17.27
N GLY A 414 -15.82 -0.34 16.99
CA GLY A 414 -16.69 0.28 18.00
C GLY A 414 -15.90 0.97 19.11
N ALA A 415 -14.69 1.43 18.80
CA ALA A 415 -13.81 2.12 19.76
C ALA A 415 -14.10 3.62 19.86
N ILE A 416 -14.57 4.22 18.77
CA ILE A 416 -14.97 5.62 18.67
C ILE A 416 -16.34 5.75 18.02
N ASP A 417 -17.01 6.87 18.24
CA ASP A 417 -18.23 7.26 17.53
C ASP A 417 -17.92 8.04 16.25
N GLU A 418 -18.96 8.42 15.47
CA GLU A 418 -18.84 9.21 14.25
C GLU A 418 -18.20 10.60 14.47
N ALA A 419 -18.31 11.16 15.68
CA ALA A 419 -17.67 12.42 16.07
C ALA A 419 -16.18 12.23 16.42
N GLY A 420 -15.70 10.98 16.47
CA GLY A 420 -14.33 10.63 16.85
C GLY A 420 -14.09 10.60 18.37
N GLN A 421 -15.14 10.54 19.18
CA GLN A 421 -15.01 10.44 20.63
C GLN A 421 -14.82 8.98 21.06
N ALA A 422 -13.89 8.74 21.98
CA ALA A 422 -13.65 7.40 22.51
C ALA A 422 -14.84 6.88 23.30
N LEU A 423 -15.39 5.76 22.86
CA LEU A 423 -16.43 5.00 23.55
C LEU A 423 -15.85 4.23 24.77
N PRO A 424 -16.67 3.76 25.71
CA PRO A 424 -16.17 2.95 26.83
C PRO A 424 -15.35 1.74 26.39
N HIS A 425 -15.75 1.08 25.29
CA HIS A 425 -15.00 -0.01 24.68
C HIS A 425 -13.62 0.46 24.21
N GLY A 426 -13.53 1.57 23.48
CA GLY A 426 -12.26 2.14 23.03
C GLY A 426 -11.31 2.47 24.18
N ARG A 427 -11.82 3.04 25.27
CA ARG A 427 -11.02 3.31 26.49
C ARG A 427 -10.46 2.02 27.09
N SER A 428 -11.24 0.94 27.11
CA SER A 428 -10.78 -0.38 27.55
C SER A 428 -9.68 -0.93 26.63
N LEU A 429 -9.83 -0.78 25.31
CA LEU A 429 -8.82 -1.19 24.34
C LEU A 429 -7.49 -0.42 24.52
N ALA A 430 -7.55 0.88 24.75
CA ALA A 430 -6.37 1.72 24.94
C ALA A 430 -5.54 1.34 26.19
N LEU A 431 -6.18 0.85 27.24
CA LEU A 431 -5.51 0.38 28.46
C LEU A 431 -4.89 -1.02 28.29
N SER A 432 -5.28 -1.77 27.25
CA SER A 432 -4.75 -3.10 26.98
C SER A 432 -3.26 -3.08 26.65
N PRO A 433 -2.48 -4.08 27.09
CA PRO A 433 -1.06 -4.18 26.76
C PRO A 433 -0.78 -4.67 25.32
N VAL A 434 -1.83 -4.94 24.54
CA VAL A 434 -1.73 -5.49 23.17
C VAL A 434 -2.34 -4.52 22.16
N ASP A 435 -2.18 -4.81 20.86
CA ASP A 435 -2.80 -4.03 19.77
C ASP A 435 -4.33 -3.91 19.97
N PRO A 436 -4.94 -2.75 19.69
CA PRO A 436 -6.39 -2.56 19.83
C PRO A 436 -7.25 -3.60 19.14
N ARG A 437 -6.87 -4.10 17.97
CA ARG A 437 -7.60 -5.15 17.25
C ARG A 437 -7.54 -6.49 17.99
N VAL A 438 -6.37 -6.81 18.54
CA VAL A 438 -6.17 -8.02 19.38
C VAL A 438 -6.94 -7.91 20.68
N ALA A 439 -6.94 -6.73 21.30
CA ALA A 439 -7.74 -6.46 22.51
C ALA A 439 -9.25 -6.54 22.22
N HIS A 440 -9.70 -6.06 21.05
CA HIS A 440 -11.08 -6.20 20.61
C HIS A 440 -11.49 -7.68 20.46
N ALA A 441 -10.66 -8.49 19.77
CA ALA A 441 -10.93 -9.93 19.67
C ALA A 441 -11.01 -10.61 21.04
N LEU A 442 -10.11 -10.24 21.96
CA LEU A 442 -10.14 -10.73 23.34
C LEU A 442 -11.45 -10.39 24.04
N SER A 443 -11.99 -9.18 23.86
CA SER A 443 -13.22 -8.74 24.51
C SER A 443 -14.51 -9.28 23.87
N THR A 444 -14.50 -9.55 22.56
CA THR A 444 -15.69 -10.02 21.82
C THR A 444 -15.85 -11.53 21.79
N LEU A 445 -14.79 -12.29 22.03
CA LEU A 445 -14.81 -13.75 22.03
C LEU A 445 -14.97 -14.36 23.44
N HIS A 446 -15.24 -13.56 24.46
CA HIS A 446 -15.31 -14.03 25.86
C HIS A 446 -16.44 -15.06 26.13
N ASP A 447 -17.51 -15.03 25.35
CA ASP A 447 -18.62 -16.01 25.45
C ASP A 447 -18.35 -17.29 24.64
N GLU A 448 -17.47 -17.25 23.64
CA GLU A 448 -17.17 -18.36 22.74
C GLU A 448 -15.92 -19.14 23.17
N ILE A 449 -14.94 -18.43 23.74
CA ILE A 449 -13.63 -18.97 24.14
C ILE A 449 -13.38 -18.65 25.63
N PRO A 450 -12.94 -19.63 26.44
CA PRO A 450 -12.54 -19.33 27.82
C PRO A 450 -11.54 -18.18 27.92
N GLN A 451 -11.76 -17.26 28.82
CA GLN A 451 -10.96 -16.01 28.92
C GLN A 451 -9.44 -16.28 29.02
N GLU A 452 -9.04 -17.32 29.72
CA GLU A 452 -7.64 -17.74 29.85
C GLU A 452 -7.04 -18.12 28.47
N ILE A 453 -7.82 -18.82 27.65
CA ILE A 453 -7.40 -19.25 26.31
C ILE A 453 -7.34 -18.06 25.35
N ALA A 454 -8.35 -17.19 25.39
CA ALA A 454 -8.35 -15.97 24.60
C ALA A 454 -7.17 -15.04 24.98
N ALA A 455 -6.85 -14.92 26.27
CA ALA A 455 -5.69 -14.17 26.75
C ALA A 455 -4.36 -14.81 26.26
N LEU A 456 -4.26 -16.13 26.25
CA LEU A 456 -3.11 -16.84 25.66
C LEU A 456 -3.01 -16.62 24.15
N CYS A 457 -4.12 -16.64 23.41
CA CYS A 457 -4.13 -16.31 21.97
C CYS A 457 -3.63 -14.89 21.73
N ALA A 458 -4.12 -13.91 22.49
CA ALA A 458 -3.68 -12.52 22.40
C ALA A 458 -2.18 -12.37 22.74
N ALA A 459 -1.70 -13.09 23.76
CA ALA A 459 -0.29 -13.10 24.12
C ALA A 459 0.59 -13.70 23.04
N VAL A 460 0.19 -14.81 22.43
CA VAL A 460 0.87 -15.46 21.31
C VAL A 460 1.00 -14.50 20.11
N LEU A 461 -0.06 -13.80 19.73
CA LEU A 461 -0.02 -12.83 18.64
C LEU A 461 0.86 -11.60 18.95
N SER A 462 1.11 -11.35 20.23
CA SER A 462 1.97 -10.24 20.67
C SER A 462 3.45 -10.59 20.73
N GLU A 463 3.80 -11.88 20.60
CA GLU A 463 5.18 -12.36 20.54
C GLU A 463 5.64 -12.43 19.08
N ASP A 464 6.93 -12.11 18.83
CA ASP A 464 7.55 -12.22 17.49
C ASP A 464 7.84 -13.71 17.18
N LEU A 465 6.77 -14.50 17.03
CA LEU A 465 6.89 -15.87 16.58
C LEU A 465 7.21 -15.90 15.10
N ARG A 466 8.15 -16.78 14.71
CA ARG A 466 8.56 -16.96 13.32
C ARG A 466 8.30 -18.39 12.86
N PRO A 467 7.04 -18.70 12.49
CA PRO A 467 6.68 -20.00 12.00
C PRO A 467 7.52 -20.39 10.78
N GLN A 468 7.96 -21.65 10.74
CA GLN A 468 8.62 -22.17 9.55
C GLN A 468 7.61 -22.20 8.41
N ARG A 469 7.98 -21.59 7.27
CA ARG A 469 7.14 -21.57 6.06
C ARG A 469 5.71 -21.06 6.26
N GLY A 470 5.49 -20.24 7.28
CA GLY A 470 4.20 -19.59 7.53
C GLY A 470 3.18 -20.39 8.34
N ASP A 471 3.47 -21.62 8.75
CA ASP A 471 2.57 -22.47 9.52
C ASP A 471 2.64 -22.18 11.02
N LEU A 472 1.66 -21.40 11.51
CA LEU A 472 1.56 -21.02 12.91
C LEU A 472 1.23 -22.23 13.80
N LEU A 473 0.45 -23.19 13.31
CA LEU A 473 0.04 -24.37 14.08
C LEU A 473 1.25 -25.21 14.48
N SER A 474 2.11 -25.52 13.51
CA SER A 474 3.37 -26.23 13.79
C SER A 474 4.27 -25.47 14.76
N CYS A 475 4.29 -24.13 14.64
CA CYS A 475 5.05 -23.30 15.57
C CYS A 475 4.52 -23.40 17.00
N LEU A 476 3.22 -23.32 17.21
CA LEU A 476 2.59 -23.46 18.53
C LEU A 476 2.95 -24.78 19.19
N TYR A 477 2.90 -25.88 18.42
CA TYR A 477 3.27 -27.21 18.96
C TYR A 477 4.77 -27.37 19.22
N SER A 478 5.63 -26.65 18.53
CA SER A 478 7.08 -26.65 18.70
C SER A 478 7.59 -25.78 19.86
N LEU A 479 6.74 -24.90 20.41
CA LEU A 479 7.11 -24.04 21.55
C LEU A 479 7.38 -24.90 22.80
N PRO A 480 8.58 -24.80 23.37
CA PRO A 480 8.92 -25.58 24.57
C PRO A 480 8.03 -25.18 25.74
N LEU A 481 7.50 -26.17 26.46
CA LEU A 481 6.82 -25.95 27.72
C LEU A 481 7.85 -25.52 28.78
N GLY A 482 7.58 -24.43 29.51
CA GLY A 482 8.50 -23.88 30.52
C GLY A 482 9.70 -23.11 29.97
N GLY A 483 9.78 -22.87 28.63
CA GLY A 483 10.80 -22.04 28.01
C GLY A 483 10.60 -20.53 28.22
N VAL A 484 11.60 -19.75 27.90
CA VAL A 484 11.54 -18.27 28.02
C VAL A 484 10.35 -17.65 27.26
N GLN A 485 10.02 -18.20 26.08
CA GLN A 485 8.88 -17.73 25.28
C GLN A 485 7.54 -18.10 25.95
N ALA A 486 7.42 -19.33 26.47
CA ALA A 486 6.25 -19.75 27.22
C ALA A 486 6.00 -18.86 28.45
N ALA A 487 7.05 -18.58 29.22
CA ALA A 487 6.96 -17.69 30.39
C ALA A 487 6.52 -16.28 30.01
N ARG A 488 6.97 -15.73 28.87
CA ARG A 488 6.52 -14.43 28.37
C ARG A 488 5.06 -14.42 27.93
N ILE A 489 4.63 -15.49 27.23
CA ILE A 489 3.22 -15.68 26.87
C ILE A 489 2.34 -15.71 28.12
N GLU A 490 2.70 -16.52 29.13
CA GLU A 490 1.99 -16.62 30.39
C GLU A 490 1.92 -15.27 31.12
N GLU A 491 3.04 -14.55 31.21
CA GLU A 491 3.11 -13.25 31.87
C GLU A 491 2.26 -12.20 31.14
N THR A 492 2.29 -12.20 29.79
CA THR A 492 1.48 -11.28 28.99
C THR A 492 0.00 -11.61 29.11
N ALA A 493 -0.38 -12.88 29.05
CA ALA A 493 -1.75 -13.34 29.24
C ALA A 493 -2.29 -13.03 30.63
N ALA A 494 -1.49 -13.21 31.69
CA ALA A 494 -1.88 -12.91 33.08
C ALA A 494 -2.26 -11.43 33.32
N ARG A 495 -1.79 -10.51 32.50
CA ARG A 495 -2.17 -9.09 32.57
C ARG A 495 -3.50 -8.77 31.93
N MET A 496 -3.97 -9.64 31.07
CA MET A 496 -5.22 -9.48 30.33
C MET A 496 -6.35 -10.32 30.94
N CYS A 497 -6.04 -11.18 31.89
CA CYS A 497 -6.98 -12.08 32.54
C CYS A 497 -7.14 -11.72 34.02
N GLN A 498 -8.37 -11.57 34.48
CA GLN A 498 -8.67 -11.31 35.92
C GLN A 498 -8.73 -12.58 36.76
N ALA A 499 -8.77 -13.75 36.15
CA ALA A 499 -8.88 -15.07 36.75
C ALA A 499 -7.51 -15.73 36.95
N PRO A 500 -7.40 -16.97 37.50
CA PRO A 500 -6.10 -17.56 37.81
C PRO A 500 -5.14 -17.48 36.63
N ARG A 501 -3.86 -17.27 36.95
CA ARG A 501 -2.79 -17.04 35.96
C ARG A 501 -2.82 -18.11 34.85
N PRO A 502 -3.00 -17.72 33.58
CA PRO A 502 -2.97 -18.68 32.47
C PRO A 502 -1.62 -19.41 32.42
N ILE A 503 -1.63 -20.70 32.23
CA ILE A 503 -0.44 -21.54 32.17
C ILE A 503 -0.28 -22.09 30.75
N TRP A 504 0.94 -22.07 30.23
CA TRP A 504 1.28 -22.66 28.94
C TRP A 504 1.68 -24.14 29.12
N ASP A 505 0.70 -25.03 29.16
CA ASP A 505 0.87 -26.46 29.24
C ASP A 505 0.36 -27.17 27.97
N THR A 506 0.40 -28.48 27.97
CA THR A 506 -0.06 -29.30 26.83
C THR A 506 -1.55 -29.07 26.55
N HIS A 507 -2.37 -28.89 27.56
CA HIS A 507 -3.83 -28.76 27.43
C HIS A 507 -4.23 -27.38 26.95
N SER A 508 -3.69 -26.33 27.56
CA SER A 508 -3.92 -24.94 27.13
C SER A 508 -3.39 -24.68 25.71
N ARG A 509 -2.22 -25.23 25.37
CA ARG A 509 -1.66 -25.14 24.01
C ARG A 509 -2.59 -25.76 22.96
N ALA A 510 -3.18 -26.91 23.22
CA ALA A 510 -4.14 -27.56 22.32
C ALA A 510 -5.41 -26.70 22.14
N LYS A 511 -5.94 -26.13 23.22
CA LYS A 511 -7.08 -25.21 23.16
C LYS A 511 -6.74 -23.90 22.40
N VAL A 512 -5.57 -23.34 22.66
CA VAL A 512 -5.08 -22.17 21.91
C VAL A 512 -4.95 -22.50 20.42
N ALA A 513 -4.38 -23.64 20.07
CA ALA A 513 -4.25 -24.07 18.68
C ALA A 513 -5.61 -24.21 17.98
N ALA A 514 -6.64 -24.69 18.68
CA ALA A 514 -8.00 -24.82 18.15
C ALA A 514 -8.71 -23.46 17.99
N ALA A 515 -8.51 -22.53 18.92
CA ALA A 515 -9.20 -21.23 18.94
C ALA A 515 -8.49 -20.15 18.12
N MET A 516 -7.23 -20.34 17.76
CA MET A 516 -6.36 -19.29 17.22
C MET A 516 -6.83 -18.78 15.86
N ALA A 517 -7.40 -19.64 15.00
CA ALA A 517 -7.89 -19.21 13.69
C ALA A 517 -9.06 -18.24 13.83
N ASP A 518 -10.04 -18.54 14.70
CA ASP A 518 -11.18 -17.67 14.99
C ASP A 518 -10.71 -16.38 15.66
N PHE A 519 -9.76 -16.47 16.57
CA PHE A 519 -9.18 -15.31 17.24
C PHE A 519 -8.50 -14.34 16.24
N ILE A 520 -7.68 -14.88 15.32
CA ILE A 520 -7.03 -14.07 14.26
C ILE A 520 -8.08 -13.45 13.34
N SER A 521 -9.11 -14.22 12.97
CA SER A 521 -10.16 -13.78 12.08
C SER A 521 -10.93 -12.59 12.65
N ARG A 522 -11.18 -12.59 13.96
CA ARG A 522 -11.83 -11.51 14.67
C ARG A 522 -10.92 -10.28 14.83
N ALA A 523 -9.63 -10.51 15.11
CA ALA A 523 -8.66 -9.44 15.25
C ALA A 523 -8.34 -8.74 13.91
N PHE A 524 -8.25 -9.51 12.83
CA PHE A 524 -7.78 -9.02 11.52
C PHE A 524 -8.69 -9.48 10.37
N PRO A 525 -9.96 -9.07 10.32
CA PRO A 525 -10.90 -9.52 9.29
C PRO A 525 -10.47 -9.18 7.86
N LEU A 526 -9.76 -8.08 7.65
CA LEU A 526 -9.23 -7.69 6.35
C LEU A 526 -8.05 -8.55 5.87
N ARG A 527 -7.42 -9.33 6.77
CA ARG A 527 -6.35 -10.29 6.46
C ARG A 527 -6.84 -11.71 6.22
N LEU A 528 -8.15 -11.97 6.25
CA LEU A 528 -8.72 -13.21 5.75
C LEU A 528 -8.44 -13.33 4.27
N ALA A 529 -8.05 -14.52 3.81
CA ALA A 529 -7.60 -14.67 2.43
C ALA A 529 -8.13 -15.97 1.82
N ARG A 530 -8.62 -15.87 0.57
CA ARG A 530 -9.08 -17.00 -0.23
C ARG A 530 -8.05 -17.37 -1.28
N GLN A 531 -7.81 -18.66 -1.46
CA GLN A 531 -6.93 -19.19 -2.48
C GLN A 531 -7.43 -18.80 -3.88
N ARG A 532 -6.53 -18.34 -4.75
CA ARG A 532 -6.79 -18.18 -6.18
C ARG A 532 -6.60 -19.54 -6.85
N GLU A 533 -7.57 -19.92 -7.69
CA GLU A 533 -7.59 -21.24 -8.32
C GLU A 533 -6.25 -21.64 -8.92
N GLY A 534 -5.82 -22.87 -8.60
CA GLY A 534 -4.62 -23.51 -9.15
C GLY A 534 -3.28 -22.89 -8.74
N SER A 535 -3.22 -22.07 -7.71
CA SER A 535 -1.99 -21.37 -7.32
C SER A 535 -1.75 -21.30 -5.81
N ASN A 536 -0.49 -21.08 -5.40
CA ASN A 536 -0.13 -20.77 -4.00
C ASN A 536 -0.38 -19.27 -3.66
N ARG A 537 -1.21 -18.60 -4.44
CA ARG A 537 -1.57 -17.19 -4.25
C ARG A 537 -2.94 -17.08 -3.62
N TYR A 538 -3.10 -16.10 -2.80
CA TYR A 538 -4.32 -15.79 -2.07
C TYR A 538 -4.76 -14.36 -2.34
N LEU A 539 -6.07 -14.14 -2.36
CA LEU A 539 -6.67 -12.83 -2.39
C LEU A 539 -7.21 -12.51 -0.99
N LEU A 540 -6.70 -11.46 -0.38
CA LEU A 540 -7.19 -10.98 0.91
C LEU A 540 -8.56 -10.29 0.75
N VAL A 541 -9.33 -10.30 1.82
CA VAL A 541 -10.59 -9.55 1.93
C VAL A 541 -10.38 -8.06 1.67
N SER A 542 -9.21 -7.52 2.01
CA SER A 542 -8.79 -6.13 1.67
C SER A 542 -8.55 -5.90 0.17
N GLY A 543 -8.52 -6.93 -0.68
CA GLY A 543 -8.27 -6.83 -2.13
C GLY A 543 -6.81 -7.00 -2.55
N VAL A 544 -5.90 -7.20 -1.62
CA VAL A 544 -4.48 -7.37 -1.91
C VAL A 544 -4.12 -8.84 -2.11
N GLY A 545 -3.16 -9.11 -3.00
CA GLY A 545 -2.60 -10.44 -3.19
C GLY A 545 -1.57 -10.81 -2.12
N ALA A 546 -1.54 -12.09 -1.74
CA ALA A 546 -0.50 -12.67 -0.91
C ALA A 546 -0.09 -14.06 -1.40
N SER A 547 1.09 -14.51 -1.02
CA SER A 547 1.61 -15.84 -1.39
C SER A 547 2.19 -16.56 -0.19
N LEU A 548 2.01 -17.88 -0.15
CA LEU A 548 2.69 -18.74 0.82
C LEU A 548 4.17 -18.92 0.44
N PRO A 549 5.05 -19.09 1.42
CA PRO A 549 6.40 -19.58 1.17
C PRO A 549 6.37 -20.95 0.49
N GLN A 550 7.41 -21.25 -0.29
CA GLN A 550 7.54 -22.54 -0.96
C GLN A 550 7.50 -23.71 0.03
N ALA A 551 6.78 -24.77 -0.34
CA ALA A 551 6.60 -25.99 0.46
C ALA A 551 6.01 -25.68 1.85
N SER A 552 5.06 -24.79 1.94
CA SER A 552 4.26 -24.55 3.15
C SER A 552 3.31 -25.71 3.40
N ALA A 553 3.11 -26.09 4.66
CA ALA A 553 2.09 -27.07 5.03
C ALA A 553 0.64 -26.55 4.80
N LEU A 554 0.48 -25.26 4.59
CA LEU A 554 -0.81 -24.61 4.33
C LEU A 554 -1.21 -24.63 2.84
N GLU A 555 -0.37 -25.20 1.96
CA GLU A 555 -0.71 -25.35 0.54
C GLU A 555 -2.00 -26.16 0.37
N GLY A 556 -2.91 -25.68 -0.47
CA GLY A 556 -4.21 -26.33 -0.68
C GLY A 556 -5.33 -25.89 0.26
N SER A 557 -5.04 -25.11 1.29
CA SER A 557 -6.08 -24.50 2.15
C SER A 557 -6.88 -23.46 1.36
N THR A 558 -8.19 -23.62 1.27
CA THR A 558 -9.07 -22.70 0.53
C THR A 558 -9.10 -21.31 1.16
N TRP A 559 -9.12 -21.25 2.49
CA TRP A 559 -9.10 -20.00 3.25
C TRP A 559 -8.01 -20.03 4.31
N LEU A 560 -7.45 -18.86 4.56
CA LEU A 560 -6.44 -18.64 5.60
C LEU A 560 -6.81 -17.42 6.47
N ALA A 561 -6.64 -17.58 7.78
CA ALA A 561 -6.56 -16.50 8.75
C ALA A 561 -5.09 -16.09 8.92
N ILE A 562 -4.71 -14.90 8.44
CA ILE A 562 -3.31 -14.45 8.39
C ILE A 562 -3.01 -13.59 9.62
N ALA A 563 -2.13 -14.08 10.48
CA ALA A 563 -1.64 -13.36 11.66
C ALA A 563 -0.55 -12.35 11.30
N ASP A 564 0.39 -12.73 10.44
CA ASP A 564 1.50 -11.85 10.01
C ASP A 564 1.72 -11.94 8.50
N LEU A 565 1.81 -10.76 7.88
CA LEU A 565 1.99 -10.57 6.46
C LEU A 565 3.14 -9.59 6.22
N GLN A 566 4.15 -10.02 5.50
CA GLN A 566 5.20 -9.13 5.02
C GLN A 566 4.77 -8.48 3.72
N SER A 567 4.68 -7.15 3.73
CA SER A 567 4.45 -6.37 2.51
C SER A 567 5.71 -6.38 1.62
N THR A 568 5.50 -6.51 0.30
CA THR A 568 6.52 -6.41 -0.75
C THR A 568 5.99 -5.51 -1.86
N THR A 569 6.78 -5.19 -2.88
CA THR A 569 6.33 -4.41 -4.07
C THR A 569 5.29 -5.16 -4.91
N GLY A 570 5.19 -6.51 -4.74
CA GLY A 570 4.19 -7.36 -5.40
C GLY A 570 3.18 -7.93 -4.40
N ASP A 571 2.84 -9.20 -4.57
CA ASP A 571 2.03 -9.95 -3.59
C ASP A 571 2.77 -10.00 -2.25
N GLY A 572 2.05 -9.83 -1.14
CA GLY A 572 2.59 -10.00 0.20
C GLY A 572 3.09 -11.43 0.44
N ILE A 573 4.03 -11.60 1.36
CA ILE A 573 4.48 -12.95 1.79
C ILE A 573 3.81 -13.27 3.12
N ILE A 574 3.04 -14.36 3.16
CA ILE A 574 2.39 -14.84 4.37
C ILE A 574 3.46 -15.41 5.31
N ARG A 575 3.66 -14.75 6.45
CA ARG A 575 4.64 -15.10 7.45
C ARG A 575 4.09 -16.03 8.52
N SER A 576 2.81 -15.86 8.83
CA SER A 576 2.13 -16.62 9.87
C SER A 576 0.64 -16.68 9.54
N ALA A 577 0.10 -17.88 9.40
CA ALA A 577 -1.32 -18.10 9.13
C ALA A 577 -1.79 -19.46 9.67
N LEU A 578 -3.11 -19.62 9.69
CA LEU A 578 -3.81 -20.87 9.98
C LEU A 578 -4.89 -21.10 8.91
N PRO A 579 -5.20 -22.37 8.60
CA PRO A 579 -6.34 -22.69 7.76
C PRO A 579 -7.64 -22.30 8.46
N LEU A 580 -8.63 -21.90 7.66
CA LEU A 580 -9.96 -21.47 8.10
C LEU A 580 -11.00 -22.04 7.13
N ASP A 581 -12.22 -22.27 7.60
CA ASP A 581 -13.33 -22.56 6.70
C ASP A 581 -14.05 -21.27 6.24
N GLN A 582 -14.89 -21.42 5.21
CA GLN A 582 -15.58 -20.27 4.62
C GLN A 582 -16.62 -19.67 5.57
N ASP A 583 -17.32 -20.50 6.33
CA ASP A 583 -18.40 -20.06 7.21
C ASP A 583 -17.82 -19.24 8.38
N ALA A 584 -16.71 -19.69 8.95
CA ALA A 584 -15.95 -18.94 9.95
C ALA A 584 -15.43 -17.60 9.40
N ALA A 585 -14.91 -17.59 8.14
CA ALA A 585 -14.47 -16.36 7.50
C ALA A 585 -15.64 -15.37 7.30
N CYS A 586 -16.81 -15.86 6.85
CA CYS A 586 -18.00 -15.04 6.65
C CYS A 586 -18.57 -14.51 7.97
N THR A 587 -18.52 -15.31 9.03
CA THR A 587 -18.97 -14.90 10.36
C THR A 587 -18.08 -13.80 10.93
N ALA A 588 -16.76 -13.99 10.90
CA ALA A 588 -15.79 -13.05 11.45
C ALA A 588 -15.79 -11.70 10.73
N ALA A 589 -16.03 -11.69 9.41
CA ALA A 589 -16.03 -10.49 8.59
C ALA A 589 -17.44 -10.14 8.05
N SER A 590 -18.50 -10.49 8.77
CA SER A 590 -19.90 -10.32 8.36
C SER A 590 -20.24 -8.86 7.96
N HIS A 591 -19.66 -7.88 8.63
CA HIS A 591 -19.80 -6.45 8.31
C HIS A 591 -19.21 -6.07 6.92
N LEU A 592 -18.36 -6.90 6.34
CA LEU A 592 -17.77 -6.73 5.00
C LEU A 592 -18.52 -7.51 3.92
N HIS A 593 -19.56 -8.27 4.29
CA HIS A 593 -20.39 -9.01 3.34
C HIS A 593 -21.25 -8.05 2.52
N LYS A 594 -21.17 -8.17 1.21
CA LYS A 594 -21.90 -7.31 0.26
C LYS A 594 -22.44 -8.15 -0.89
N SER A 595 -23.64 -7.81 -1.33
CA SER A 595 -24.21 -8.29 -2.59
C SER A 595 -24.12 -7.14 -3.61
N VAL A 596 -23.42 -7.36 -4.70
CA VAL A 596 -23.18 -6.34 -5.74
C VAL A 596 -23.67 -6.87 -7.07
N SER A 597 -24.60 -6.14 -7.71
CA SER A 597 -24.97 -6.42 -9.09
C SER A 597 -23.89 -5.89 -10.03
N ARG A 598 -23.46 -6.73 -10.96
CA ARG A 598 -22.47 -6.41 -11.98
C ARG A 598 -22.94 -6.81 -13.36
N LEU A 599 -22.78 -5.90 -14.31
CA LEU A 599 -23.02 -6.17 -15.72
C LEU A 599 -21.70 -6.61 -16.41
N THR A 600 -21.81 -7.62 -17.25
CA THR A 600 -20.67 -8.16 -17.99
C THR A 600 -21.13 -8.61 -19.38
N LEU A 601 -20.21 -8.72 -20.31
CA LEU A 601 -20.45 -9.29 -21.64
C LEU A 601 -20.00 -10.75 -21.64
N ASP A 602 -20.91 -11.62 -22.04
CA ASP A 602 -20.61 -13.02 -22.30
C ASP A 602 -21.22 -13.43 -23.65
N GLN A 603 -20.37 -13.92 -24.54
CA GLN A 603 -20.75 -14.30 -25.91
C GLN A 603 -21.61 -13.25 -26.64
N GLY A 604 -21.29 -11.97 -26.46
CA GLY A 604 -21.99 -10.85 -27.07
C GLY A 604 -23.34 -10.51 -26.44
N ARG A 605 -23.72 -11.12 -25.31
CA ARG A 605 -24.92 -10.76 -24.53
C ARG A 605 -24.53 -10.02 -23.28
N ILE A 606 -25.32 -9.08 -22.88
CA ILE A 606 -25.21 -8.42 -21.58
C ILE A 606 -25.81 -9.35 -20.53
N LEU A 607 -24.98 -9.75 -19.57
CA LEU A 607 -25.42 -10.54 -18.44
C LEU A 607 -25.27 -9.71 -17.16
N ALA A 608 -26.34 -9.70 -16.39
CA ALA A 608 -26.31 -9.21 -15.02
C ALA A 608 -26.00 -10.38 -14.08
N VAL A 609 -25.01 -10.20 -13.23
CA VAL A 609 -24.64 -11.17 -12.20
C VAL A 609 -24.68 -10.51 -10.84
N ILE A 610 -25.22 -11.21 -9.86
CA ILE A 610 -25.15 -10.84 -8.46
C ILE A 610 -23.93 -11.54 -7.88
N GLU A 611 -22.93 -10.77 -7.48
CA GLU A 611 -21.74 -11.25 -6.80
C GLU A 611 -21.92 -11.05 -5.29
N GLU A 612 -21.97 -12.15 -4.55
CA GLU A 612 -21.82 -12.13 -3.10
C GLU A 612 -20.36 -12.04 -2.78
N LYS A 613 -19.96 -10.99 -2.05
CA LYS A 613 -18.57 -10.68 -1.73
C LYS A 613 -18.34 -10.56 -0.24
N LEU A 614 -17.17 -11.03 0.18
CA LEU A 614 -16.59 -10.70 1.46
C LEU A 614 -15.46 -9.70 1.20
N GLY A 615 -15.71 -8.42 1.39
CA GLY A 615 -14.82 -7.36 0.93
C GLY A 615 -14.54 -7.45 -0.57
N ALA A 616 -13.27 -7.70 -0.96
CA ALA A 616 -12.85 -7.89 -2.35
C ALA A 616 -12.99 -9.33 -2.86
N VAL A 617 -13.20 -10.31 -1.97
CA VAL A 617 -13.28 -11.73 -2.34
C VAL A 617 -14.70 -12.08 -2.79
N THR A 618 -14.86 -12.56 -4.01
CA THR A 618 -16.13 -13.07 -4.50
C THR A 618 -16.39 -14.47 -3.95
N LEU A 619 -17.43 -14.63 -3.14
CA LEU A 619 -17.85 -15.92 -2.56
C LEU A 619 -18.60 -16.74 -3.58
N ARG A 620 -19.58 -16.09 -4.22
CA ARG A 620 -20.49 -16.69 -5.18
C ARG A 620 -20.90 -15.67 -6.23
N SER A 621 -21.09 -16.14 -7.45
CA SER A 621 -21.64 -15.35 -8.55
C SER A 621 -22.88 -16.08 -9.10
N THR A 622 -24.01 -15.43 -9.13
CA THR A 622 -25.29 -15.96 -9.64
C THR A 622 -25.85 -15.02 -10.69
N ARG A 623 -26.55 -15.58 -11.66
CA ARG A 623 -27.22 -14.75 -12.66
C ARG A 623 -28.36 -13.96 -12.01
N ASP A 624 -28.39 -12.65 -12.25
CA ASP A 624 -29.50 -11.80 -11.89
C ASP A 624 -30.65 -12.05 -12.88
N LEU A 625 -31.77 -12.53 -12.37
CA LEU A 625 -32.93 -12.82 -13.20
C LEU A 625 -33.87 -11.62 -13.38
N ASN A 626 -33.63 -10.55 -12.61
CA ASN A 626 -34.45 -9.32 -12.68
C ASN A 626 -33.53 -8.08 -12.60
N PRO A 627 -32.64 -7.93 -13.60
CA PRO A 627 -31.68 -6.83 -13.60
C PRO A 627 -32.37 -5.47 -13.78
N ASP A 628 -31.71 -4.43 -13.28
CA ASP A 628 -32.13 -3.06 -13.54
C ASP A 628 -31.97 -2.74 -15.03
N ARG A 629 -33.09 -2.48 -15.68
CA ARG A 629 -33.16 -2.18 -17.12
C ARG A 629 -32.43 -0.92 -17.51
N GLU A 630 -32.50 0.12 -16.69
CA GLU A 630 -31.81 1.37 -16.98
C GLU A 630 -30.27 1.21 -16.85
N ALA A 631 -29.82 0.46 -15.86
CA ALA A 631 -28.41 0.10 -15.73
C ALA A 631 -27.93 -0.74 -16.94
N MET A 632 -28.71 -1.73 -17.39
CA MET A 632 -28.38 -2.53 -18.58
C MET A 632 -28.32 -1.69 -19.85
N ARG A 633 -29.26 -0.77 -20.02
CA ARG A 633 -29.31 0.16 -21.16
C ARG A 633 -28.09 1.10 -21.16
N SER A 634 -27.78 1.67 -20.00
CA SER A 634 -26.64 2.55 -19.84
C SER A 634 -25.32 1.81 -20.12
N PHE A 635 -25.20 0.56 -19.66
CA PHE A 635 -24.06 -0.29 -19.95
C PHE A 635 -23.96 -0.60 -21.45
N ALA A 636 -25.08 -0.94 -22.10
CA ALA A 636 -25.15 -1.18 -23.56
C ALA A 636 -24.66 0.03 -24.35
N LEU A 637 -25.13 1.23 -23.99
CA LEU A 637 -24.69 2.48 -24.64
C LEU A 637 -23.19 2.71 -24.44
N ALA A 638 -22.67 2.49 -23.24
CA ALA A 638 -21.26 2.66 -22.96
C ALA A 638 -20.38 1.67 -23.73
N GLU A 639 -20.83 0.43 -23.90
CA GLU A 639 -20.12 -0.57 -24.71
C GLU A 639 -20.20 -0.27 -26.21
N LEU A 640 -21.38 0.12 -26.73
CA LEU A 640 -21.53 0.54 -28.15
C LEU A 640 -20.63 1.73 -28.47
N ALA A 641 -20.49 2.69 -27.55
CA ALA A 641 -19.62 3.86 -27.74
C ALA A 641 -18.12 3.52 -27.86
N LYS A 642 -17.69 2.35 -27.40
CA LYS A 642 -16.30 1.86 -27.51
C LYS A 642 -16.04 1.12 -28.81
N MET A 643 -17.10 0.71 -29.54
CA MET A 643 -16.99 -0.11 -30.74
C MET A 643 -16.81 0.76 -31.97
N SER A 644 -16.04 0.24 -32.95
CA SER A 644 -16.06 0.81 -34.29
C SER A 644 -17.37 0.47 -34.99
N VAL A 645 -17.93 1.43 -35.72
CA VAL A 645 -19.15 1.22 -36.52
C VAL A 645 -18.96 0.08 -37.53
N ALA A 646 -17.72 -0.14 -38.00
CA ALA A 646 -17.41 -1.24 -38.92
C ALA A 646 -17.55 -2.63 -38.27
N ASP A 647 -17.39 -2.73 -36.95
CA ASP A 647 -17.46 -4.00 -36.20
C ASP A 647 -18.89 -4.41 -35.85
N LEU A 648 -19.89 -3.55 -36.12
CA LEU A 648 -21.28 -3.85 -35.92
C LEU A 648 -21.80 -4.87 -36.94
N PRO A 649 -22.87 -5.64 -36.63
CA PRO A 649 -23.39 -6.72 -37.44
C PRO A 649 -24.18 -6.23 -38.68
N TRP A 650 -23.49 -5.66 -39.65
CA TRP A 650 -24.11 -5.13 -40.86
C TRP A 650 -24.64 -6.24 -41.78
N SER A 651 -25.93 -6.24 -41.99
CA SER A 651 -26.50 -6.98 -43.13
C SER A 651 -26.33 -6.18 -44.41
N GLN A 652 -26.36 -6.87 -45.58
CA GLN A 652 -26.27 -6.19 -46.87
C GLN A 652 -27.40 -5.15 -47.03
N SER A 653 -28.60 -5.46 -46.58
CA SER A 653 -29.74 -4.54 -46.62
C SER A 653 -29.54 -3.31 -45.76
N ALA A 654 -29.04 -3.50 -44.53
CA ALA A 654 -28.76 -2.38 -43.61
C ALA A 654 -27.64 -1.46 -44.16
N SER A 655 -26.59 -2.06 -44.76
CA SER A 655 -25.49 -1.28 -45.39
C SER A 655 -26.01 -0.45 -46.57
N GLN A 656 -26.87 -1.04 -47.42
CA GLN A 656 -27.48 -0.32 -48.52
C GLN A 656 -28.41 0.80 -48.04
N LEU A 657 -29.21 0.55 -46.99
CA LEU A 657 -30.08 1.58 -46.39
C LEU A 657 -29.22 2.73 -45.82
N ARG A 658 -28.14 2.41 -45.11
CA ARG A 658 -27.20 3.43 -44.58
C ARG A 658 -26.64 4.31 -45.70
N LEU A 659 -26.14 3.70 -46.79
CA LEU A 659 -25.57 4.44 -47.89
C LEU A 659 -26.59 5.35 -48.59
N ARG A 660 -27.84 4.89 -48.74
CA ARG A 660 -28.94 5.71 -49.24
C ARG A 660 -29.20 6.93 -48.39
N ILE A 661 -29.28 6.77 -47.07
CA ILE A 661 -29.48 7.86 -46.10
C ILE A 661 -28.28 8.82 -46.14
N LEU A 662 -27.06 8.30 -46.13
CA LEU A 662 -25.84 9.10 -46.24
C LEU A 662 -25.83 9.99 -47.48
N LYS A 663 -26.19 9.43 -48.63
CA LYS A 663 -26.29 10.20 -49.88
C LYS A 663 -27.43 11.23 -49.86
N CYS A 664 -28.58 10.89 -49.29
CA CYS A 664 -29.63 11.90 -49.04
C CYS A 664 -29.13 13.04 -48.15
N ARG A 665 -28.39 12.74 -47.08
CA ARG A 665 -27.81 13.78 -46.21
C ARG A 665 -26.75 14.60 -46.93
N GLU A 666 -25.89 13.98 -47.74
CA GLU A 666 -24.82 14.64 -48.49
C GLU A 666 -25.37 15.64 -49.51
N PHE A 667 -26.38 15.25 -50.27
CA PHE A 667 -26.88 16.06 -51.39
C PHE A 667 -28.08 16.95 -51.07
N LEU A 668 -28.89 16.57 -50.06
CA LEU A 668 -30.12 17.31 -49.73
C LEU A 668 -30.01 18.07 -48.40
N GLY A 669 -29.05 17.65 -47.49
CA GLY A 669 -28.88 18.29 -46.21
C GLY A 669 -29.98 17.93 -45.20
N ASP A 670 -30.34 18.87 -44.31
CA ASP A 670 -31.43 18.69 -43.37
C ASP A 670 -32.77 18.54 -44.12
N PRO A 671 -33.69 17.68 -43.61
CA PRO A 671 -33.67 16.99 -42.29
C PRO A 671 -33.18 15.55 -42.32
N TRP A 672 -32.42 15.09 -43.31
CA TRP A 672 -31.89 13.73 -43.36
C TRP A 672 -30.93 13.45 -42.21
N PRO A 673 -31.05 12.28 -41.53
CA PRO A 673 -30.25 11.99 -40.34
C PRO A 673 -28.76 11.78 -40.65
N LEU A 674 -27.89 12.14 -39.70
CA LEU A 674 -26.44 11.87 -39.73
C LEU A 674 -26.19 10.41 -39.30
N VAL A 675 -25.67 9.61 -40.25
CA VAL A 675 -25.42 8.17 -40.05
C VAL A 675 -24.03 7.75 -40.54
N ASP A 676 -23.09 8.72 -40.68
CA ASP A 676 -21.69 8.45 -40.90
C ASP A 676 -21.03 7.72 -39.71
N ASP A 677 -19.75 7.40 -39.81
CA ASP A 677 -19.06 6.63 -38.76
C ASP A 677 -18.95 7.39 -37.44
N GLU A 678 -18.92 8.73 -37.47
CA GLU A 678 -18.83 9.57 -36.27
C GLU A 678 -20.17 9.70 -35.57
N HIS A 679 -21.26 9.74 -36.33
CA HIS A 679 -22.59 10.06 -35.81
C HIS A 679 -23.52 8.85 -35.68
N PHE A 680 -23.18 7.69 -36.24
CA PHE A 680 -24.07 6.52 -36.24
C PHE A 680 -24.49 6.08 -34.83
N ILE A 681 -23.50 5.96 -33.93
CA ILE A 681 -23.79 5.56 -32.53
C ILE A 681 -24.59 6.65 -31.81
N ILE A 682 -24.32 7.92 -32.10
CA ILE A 682 -25.07 9.03 -31.53
C ILE A 682 -26.55 8.97 -31.96
N SER A 683 -26.79 8.69 -33.23
CA SER A 683 -28.14 8.66 -33.79
C SER A 683 -28.92 7.37 -33.51
N CYS A 684 -28.27 6.23 -33.59
CA CYS A 684 -28.90 4.90 -33.50
C CYS A 684 -28.65 4.20 -32.15
N GLY A 685 -27.67 4.67 -31.34
CA GLY A 685 -27.18 3.97 -30.16
C GLY A 685 -28.27 3.66 -29.13
N HIS A 686 -29.18 4.58 -28.90
CA HIS A 686 -30.28 4.37 -27.96
C HIS A 686 -31.18 3.21 -28.40
N PHE A 687 -31.52 3.13 -29.68
CA PHE A 687 -32.33 2.06 -30.21
C PHE A 687 -31.63 0.70 -30.14
N LEU A 688 -30.34 0.69 -30.47
CA LEU A 688 -29.52 -0.52 -30.40
C LEU A 688 -29.31 -0.97 -28.95
N ALA A 689 -29.13 -0.02 -28.03
CA ALA A 689 -28.99 -0.31 -26.61
C ALA A 689 -30.26 -0.90 -26.00
N ASP A 690 -31.44 -0.43 -26.41
CA ASP A 690 -32.71 -1.02 -26.00
C ASP A 690 -32.82 -2.50 -26.45
N GLN A 691 -32.46 -2.80 -27.69
CA GLN A 691 -32.41 -4.17 -28.19
C GLN A 691 -31.39 -5.05 -27.45
N TRP A 692 -30.21 -4.52 -27.19
CA TRP A 692 -29.14 -5.26 -26.52
C TRP A 692 -29.47 -5.51 -25.06
N SER A 693 -30.04 -4.52 -24.37
CA SER A 693 -30.47 -4.64 -22.98
C SER A 693 -31.67 -5.59 -22.80
N ASP A 694 -32.50 -5.77 -23.81
CA ASP A 694 -33.59 -6.78 -23.82
C ASP A 694 -33.05 -8.23 -24.00
N GLY A 695 -31.73 -8.44 -24.01
CA GLY A 695 -31.09 -9.76 -24.03
C GLY A 695 -30.77 -10.32 -25.40
N ARG A 696 -30.92 -9.53 -26.49
CA ARG A 696 -30.42 -9.93 -27.81
C ARG A 696 -28.88 -9.97 -27.78
N PRO A 697 -28.23 -10.93 -28.43
CA PRO A 697 -26.80 -10.88 -28.60
C PRO A 697 -26.41 -9.75 -29.58
N LEU A 698 -25.20 -9.25 -29.46
CA LEU A 698 -24.63 -8.20 -30.32
C LEU A 698 -24.79 -8.54 -31.82
N ALA A 699 -24.58 -9.83 -32.18
CA ALA A 699 -24.66 -10.30 -33.55
C ALA A 699 -26.08 -10.21 -34.15
N ASP A 700 -27.10 -10.14 -33.30
CA ASP A 700 -28.53 -10.14 -33.72
C ASP A 700 -29.15 -8.73 -33.62
N LEU A 701 -28.36 -7.69 -33.38
CA LEU A 701 -28.86 -6.33 -33.37
C LEU A 701 -29.31 -5.90 -34.78
N SER A 702 -30.51 -5.35 -34.88
CA SER A 702 -31.10 -4.94 -36.12
C SER A 702 -30.69 -3.51 -36.50
N LEU A 703 -29.56 -3.36 -37.18
CA LEU A 703 -29.07 -2.06 -37.66
C LEU A 703 -30.03 -1.43 -38.69
N GLY A 704 -30.72 -2.28 -39.47
CA GLY A 704 -31.74 -1.83 -40.43
C GLY A 704 -32.93 -1.19 -39.76
N GLU A 705 -33.42 -1.78 -38.66
CA GLU A 705 -34.52 -1.21 -37.86
C GLU A 705 -34.07 0.10 -37.17
N ALA A 706 -32.85 0.13 -36.65
CA ALA A 706 -32.26 1.34 -36.06
C ALA A 706 -32.22 2.51 -37.06
N LEU A 707 -31.74 2.26 -38.29
CA LEU A 707 -31.75 3.26 -39.36
C LEU A 707 -33.16 3.67 -39.75
N THR A 708 -34.10 2.70 -39.82
CA THR A 708 -35.49 2.99 -40.19
C THR A 708 -36.18 3.84 -39.12
N SER A 709 -35.86 3.63 -37.84
CA SER A 709 -36.42 4.43 -36.74
C SER A 709 -36.07 5.93 -36.83
N LEU A 710 -34.99 6.28 -37.52
CA LEU A 710 -34.56 7.68 -37.73
C LEU A 710 -35.40 8.35 -38.87
N LEU A 711 -36.03 7.55 -39.73
CA LEU A 711 -36.79 8.06 -40.87
C LEU A 711 -38.22 8.30 -40.49
N VAL A 712 -38.49 9.37 -39.74
CA VAL A 712 -39.84 9.82 -39.45
C VAL A 712 -40.51 10.41 -40.69
N TRP A 713 -41.85 10.38 -40.71
CA TRP A 713 -42.63 11.01 -41.80
C TRP A 713 -42.23 12.49 -41.99
N PRO A 714 -41.98 13.00 -43.22
CA PRO A 714 -42.16 12.35 -44.52
C PRO A 714 -40.93 11.58 -45.05
N LEU A 715 -39.77 11.54 -44.34
CA LEU A 715 -38.50 11.00 -44.82
C LEU A 715 -38.57 9.52 -45.24
N ASN A 716 -39.35 8.73 -44.49
CA ASN A 716 -39.56 7.32 -44.78
C ASN A 716 -40.20 7.08 -46.15
N ARG A 717 -41.11 7.95 -46.61
CA ARG A 717 -41.73 7.94 -47.92
C ARG A 717 -40.80 8.50 -48.99
N ASP A 718 -40.13 9.59 -48.64
CA ASP A 718 -39.29 10.33 -49.60
C ASP A 718 -37.97 9.58 -49.92
N LEU A 719 -37.52 8.67 -49.06
CA LEU A 719 -36.30 7.91 -49.28
C LEU A 719 -36.35 7.11 -50.59
N ASP A 720 -37.46 6.40 -50.85
CA ASP A 720 -37.57 5.60 -52.06
C ASP A 720 -37.74 6.45 -53.33
N ARG A 721 -38.20 7.69 -53.19
CA ARG A 721 -38.21 8.67 -54.27
C ARG A 721 -36.85 9.26 -54.53
N GLN A 722 -36.11 9.64 -53.50
CA GLN A 722 -34.80 10.29 -53.62
C GLN A 722 -33.65 9.31 -53.88
N ALA A 723 -33.74 8.13 -53.27
CA ALA A 723 -32.70 7.08 -53.36
C ALA A 723 -33.36 5.69 -53.57
N PRO A 724 -33.95 5.42 -54.75
CA PRO A 724 -34.68 4.18 -55.01
C PRO A 724 -33.76 2.95 -54.94
N THR A 725 -34.36 1.82 -54.62
CA THR A 725 -33.72 0.50 -54.62
C THR A 725 -33.81 -0.18 -55.97
N GLN A 726 -34.74 0.28 -56.84
CA GLN A 726 -34.95 -0.25 -58.21
C GLN A 726 -35.22 0.91 -59.15
N ILE A 727 -34.99 0.69 -60.43
CA ILE A 727 -35.27 1.62 -61.49
C ILE A 727 -35.80 0.84 -62.69
N THR A 728 -36.83 1.41 -63.38
CA THR A 728 -37.33 0.89 -64.63
C THR A 728 -36.43 1.35 -65.74
N ILE A 729 -35.87 0.40 -66.48
CA ILE A 729 -34.98 0.68 -67.62
C ILE A 729 -35.83 0.72 -68.94
N PRO A 730 -35.30 1.24 -70.08
CA PRO A 730 -36.07 1.42 -71.29
C PRO A 730 -36.74 0.14 -71.88
N THR A 731 -36.29 -1.05 -71.51
CA THR A 731 -36.95 -2.31 -71.87
C THR A 731 -38.20 -2.61 -71.04
N GLY A 732 -38.60 -1.78 -70.09
CA GLY A 732 -39.70 -2.01 -69.18
C GLY A 732 -39.30 -2.92 -67.96
N ALA A 733 -38.08 -3.41 -67.93
CA ALA A 733 -37.64 -4.25 -66.86
C ALA A 733 -37.16 -3.41 -65.63
N GLU A 734 -37.43 -3.92 -64.44
CA GLU A 734 -36.87 -3.31 -63.23
C GLU A 734 -35.43 -3.83 -62.99
N ARG A 735 -34.54 -2.93 -62.68
CA ARG A 735 -33.16 -3.24 -62.27
C ARG A 735 -32.86 -2.71 -60.86
N ARG A 736 -32.19 -3.51 -60.08
CA ARG A 736 -31.74 -3.11 -58.73
C ARG A 736 -30.67 -2.00 -58.83
N VAL A 737 -30.87 -0.95 -58.06
CA VAL A 737 -29.87 0.11 -57.85
C VAL A 737 -29.01 -0.26 -56.67
N GLU A 738 -27.75 -0.34 -56.85
CA GLU A 738 -26.77 -0.51 -55.80
C GLU A 738 -26.21 0.85 -55.40
N TRP A 739 -26.09 1.03 -54.12
CA TRP A 739 -25.56 2.27 -53.54
C TRP A 739 -24.16 1.99 -52.97
N ASP A 740 -23.19 2.83 -53.29
CA ASP A 740 -21.83 2.82 -52.80
C ASP A 740 -21.38 4.24 -52.40
N HIS A 741 -20.10 4.35 -51.97
CA HIS A 741 -19.58 5.66 -51.54
C HIS A 741 -19.52 6.71 -52.65
N GLU A 742 -19.53 6.28 -53.90
CA GLU A 742 -19.59 7.17 -55.08
C GLU A 742 -21.01 7.52 -55.51
N GLY A 743 -22.05 6.83 -55.02
CA GLY A 743 -23.42 7.10 -55.30
C GLY A 743 -24.21 5.88 -55.80
N ALA A 744 -25.24 6.15 -56.65
CA ALA A 744 -26.12 5.11 -57.21
C ALA A 744 -25.52 4.46 -58.45
N ARG A 745 -25.54 3.13 -58.54
CA ARG A 745 -25.09 2.35 -59.69
C ARG A 745 -26.15 1.34 -60.13
N VAL A 746 -26.35 1.20 -61.41
CA VAL A 746 -27.15 0.13 -62.02
C VAL A 746 -26.32 -0.60 -63.05
N SER A 747 -26.35 -1.94 -63.07
CA SER A 747 -25.69 -2.76 -64.08
C SER A 747 -26.72 -3.30 -65.04
N LEU A 748 -26.48 -3.08 -66.33
CA LEU A 748 -27.36 -3.55 -67.43
C LEU A 748 -26.56 -3.80 -68.72
N ARG A 749 -27.11 -4.60 -69.61
CA ARG A 749 -26.42 -4.88 -70.87
C ARG A 749 -26.53 -3.67 -71.82
N VAL A 750 -25.46 -3.43 -72.59
CA VAL A 750 -25.44 -2.33 -73.59
C VAL A 750 -26.70 -2.31 -74.45
N GLN A 751 -27.24 -3.48 -74.86
CA GLN A 751 -28.44 -3.57 -75.69
C GLN A 751 -29.73 -3.14 -74.96
N GLU A 752 -29.79 -3.23 -73.68
CA GLU A 752 -30.95 -2.82 -72.83
C GLU A 752 -31.01 -1.29 -72.66
N ALA A 753 -29.89 -0.61 -72.96
CA ALA A 753 -29.76 0.86 -72.86
C ALA A 753 -29.95 1.55 -74.23
N PHE A 754 -30.10 0.85 -75.35
CA PHE A 754 -30.29 1.46 -76.68
C PHE A 754 -31.48 2.43 -76.63
N GLY A 755 -31.33 3.56 -77.32
CA GLY A 755 -32.36 4.60 -77.37
C GLY A 755 -32.50 5.41 -76.11
N TRP A 756 -31.75 5.06 -75.09
CA TRP A 756 -31.79 5.77 -73.77
C TRP A 756 -30.83 6.94 -73.83
N THR A 757 -31.37 8.16 -73.84
CA THR A 757 -30.59 9.41 -73.96
C THR A 757 -30.47 10.09 -72.61
N ASP A 758 -31.58 10.05 -71.86
CA ASP A 758 -31.64 10.75 -70.57
C ASP A 758 -30.99 9.90 -69.48
N SER A 759 -29.91 10.33 -68.92
CA SER A 759 -29.28 9.73 -67.75
C SER A 759 -30.12 10.07 -66.51
N PRO A 760 -30.68 9.06 -65.82
CA PRO A 760 -31.48 9.34 -64.62
C PRO A 760 -30.69 10.02 -63.56
N ARG A 761 -31.28 10.89 -62.80
CA ARG A 761 -30.69 11.64 -61.69
C ARG A 761 -31.59 11.50 -60.45
N PHE A 762 -30.94 11.33 -59.33
CA PHE A 762 -31.56 11.22 -58.01
C PHE A 762 -31.31 12.51 -57.18
N MET A 763 -31.81 12.55 -55.97
CA MET A 763 -31.61 13.69 -55.03
C MET A 763 -32.00 15.04 -55.65
N ASP A 764 -33.24 15.13 -56.15
CA ASP A 764 -33.77 16.29 -56.86
C ASP A 764 -32.86 16.73 -58.04
N GLY A 765 -32.34 15.77 -58.77
CA GLY A 765 -31.51 16.00 -59.95
C GLY A 765 -30.00 16.27 -59.65
N ARG A 766 -29.55 16.20 -58.41
CA ARG A 766 -28.17 16.52 -58.01
C ARG A 766 -27.21 15.35 -58.22
N LEU A 767 -27.66 14.11 -58.00
CA LEU A 767 -26.83 12.91 -58.13
C LEU A 767 -27.15 12.16 -59.42
N PRO A 768 -26.22 12.04 -60.38
CA PRO A 768 -26.42 11.24 -61.56
C PRO A 768 -26.30 9.73 -61.23
N LEU A 769 -27.13 8.93 -61.90
CA LEU A 769 -27.02 7.47 -61.88
C LEU A 769 -25.81 7.02 -62.68
N ARG A 770 -24.93 6.27 -62.08
CA ARG A 770 -23.83 5.57 -62.76
C ARG A 770 -24.39 4.28 -63.38
N ILE A 771 -24.27 4.19 -64.70
CA ILE A 771 -24.74 3.07 -65.46
C ILE A 771 -23.55 2.22 -65.85
N GLU A 772 -23.44 1.04 -65.30
CA GLU A 772 -22.46 0.04 -65.65
C GLU A 772 -23.00 -0.78 -66.83
N LEU A 773 -22.50 -0.49 -67.98
CA LEU A 773 -22.85 -1.22 -69.20
C LEU A 773 -22.05 -2.51 -69.27
N THR A 774 -22.75 -3.63 -69.45
CA THR A 774 -22.14 -4.95 -69.53
C THR A 774 -22.29 -5.57 -70.92
N ASP A 775 -21.36 -6.48 -71.22
CA ASP A 775 -21.49 -7.32 -72.36
C ASP A 775 -22.64 -8.33 -72.21
N PRO A 776 -23.06 -9.07 -73.27
CA PRO A 776 -24.12 -10.09 -73.17
C PRO A 776 -23.81 -11.21 -72.14
N ALA A 777 -22.57 -11.40 -71.74
CA ALA A 777 -22.20 -12.35 -70.66
C ALA A 777 -22.16 -11.74 -69.28
N GLY A 778 -22.51 -10.45 -69.09
CA GLY A 778 -22.55 -9.74 -67.84
C GLY A 778 -21.21 -9.16 -67.35
N ARG A 779 -20.20 -9.08 -68.24
CA ARG A 779 -18.91 -8.47 -67.86
C ARG A 779 -18.95 -6.97 -68.10
N PRO A 780 -18.51 -6.13 -67.16
CA PRO A 780 -18.45 -4.68 -67.34
C PRO A 780 -17.60 -4.29 -68.57
N VAL A 781 -18.12 -3.37 -69.37
CA VAL A 781 -17.43 -2.84 -70.57
C VAL A 781 -17.32 -1.31 -70.50
N ALA A 782 -18.20 -0.62 -69.83
CA ALA A 782 -18.13 0.79 -69.61
C ALA A 782 -18.94 1.18 -68.40
N ILE A 783 -18.52 2.25 -67.68
CA ILE A 783 -19.33 2.90 -66.63
C ILE A 783 -19.53 4.35 -67.08
N THR A 784 -20.75 4.80 -67.16
CA THR A 784 -21.09 6.17 -67.55
C THR A 784 -22.20 6.76 -66.67
N SER A 785 -22.12 8.04 -66.45
CA SER A 785 -23.23 8.84 -65.86
C SER A 785 -23.88 9.76 -66.91
N ASP A 786 -23.39 9.72 -68.16
CA ASP A 786 -23.89 10.45 -69.28
C ASP A 786 -23.99 9.50 -70.49
N LEU A 787 -25.19 8.99 -70.74
CA LEU A 787 -25.47 8.06 -71.84
C LEU A 787 -25.34 8.72 -73.22
N GLU A 788 -25.78 9.95 -73.32
CA GLU A 788 -25.68 10.67 -74.57
C GLU A 788 -24.24 10.82 -75.06
N SER A 789 -23.34 11.25 -74.16
CA SER A 789 -21.93 11.36 -74.46
C SER A 789 -21.28 9.97 -74.72
N PHE A 790 -21.70 8.93 -74.00
CA PHE A 790 -21.24 7.58 -74.25
C PHE A 790 -21.61 7.09 -75.65
N TRP A 791 -22.86 7.34 -76.09
CA TRP A 791 -23.30 6.89 -77.41
C TRP A 791 -22.55 7.64 -78.51
N LYS A 792 -22.26 8.94 -78.35
CA LYS A 792 -21.59 9.75 -79.34
C LYS A 792 -20.09 9.43 -79.45
N GLY A 793 -19.49 8.86 -78.47
CA GLY A 793 -18.03 8.64 -78.45
C GLY A 793 -17.62 7.17 -78.12
N PRO A 794 -17.49 6.78 -76.85
CA PRO A 794 -16.96 5.47 -76.42
C PRO A 794 -17.71 4.27 -76.98
N TYR A 795 -18.95 4.39 -77.29
CA TYR A 795 -19.74 3.24 -77.89
C TYR A 795 -19.15 2.67 -79.16
N GLN A 796 -18.60 3.50 -80.04
CA GLN A 796 -18.00 2.98 -81.27
C GLN A 796 -16.85 2.02 -80.97
N GLN A 797 -16.07 2.28 -79.99
CA GLN A 797 -14.99 1.37 -79.57
C GLN A 797 -15.57 0.09 -79.02
N VAL A 798 -16.50 0.21 -78.03
CA VAL A 798 -17.20 -0.94 -77.42
C VAL A 798 -17.86 -1.81 -78.51
N ARG A 799 -18.51 -1.22 -79.50
CA ARG A 799 -19.15 -1.89 -80.62
C ARG A 799 -18.13 -2.66 -81.48
N SER A 800 -16.99 -2.01 -81.79
CA SER A 800 -15.93 -2.65 -82.57
C SER A 800 -15.38 -3.93 -81.94
N GLU A 801 -15.18 -3.83 -80.56
CA GLU A 801 -14.65 -4.97 -79.79
C GLU A 801 -15.65 -6.12 -79.63
N LEU A 802 -16.91 -5.78 -79.34
CA LEU A 802 -17.90 -6.79 -78.97
C LEU A 802 -18.71 -7.36 -80.08
N ARG A 803 -18.87 -6.67 -81.23
CA ARG A 803 -19.66 -7.19 -82.35
C ARG A 803 -19.11 -8.50 -82.97
N GLY A 804 -17.78 -8.63 -82.95
CA GLY A 804 -17.11 -9.87 -83.45
C GLY A 804 -17.28 -11.02 -82.44
N ARG A 805 -17.33 -10.74 -81.19
CA ARG A 805 -17.40 -11.74 -80.12
C ARG A 805 -18.86 -12.18 -79.86
N TYR A 806 -19.81 -11.26 -79.99
CA TYR A 806 -21.23 -11.50 -79.69
C TYR A 806 -22.12 -11.28 -81.00
N THR A 807 -21.85 -11.99 -82.03
CA THR A 807 -22.48 -11.89 -83.40
C THR A 807 -23.97 -12.09 -83.35
N LYS A 808 -24.48 -12.85 -82.36
CA LYS A 808 -25.92 -13.11 -82.19
C LYS A 808 -26.70 -11.95 -81.58
N HIS A 809 -26.04 -10.92 -81.08
CA HIS A 809 -26.62 -9.74 -80.46
C HIS A 809 -26.60 -8.55 -81.37
N HIS A 810 -27.47 -7.55 -81.09
CA HIS A 810 -27.60 -6.35 -81.94
C HIS A 810 -26.49 -5.36 -81.58
N TRP A 811 -25.81 -4.81 -82.60
CA TRP A 811 -24.72 -3.82 -82.46
C TRP A 811 -24.88 -2.75 -83.52
N PRO A 812 -25.91 -1.83 -83.44
CA PRO A 812 -26.24 -0.82 -84.47
C PRO A 812 -25.06 0.16 -84.62
N GLU A 813 -25.04 0.88 -85.75
CA GLU A 813 -24.12 1.99 -85.97
C GLU A 813 -24.60 3.20 -85.23
N ASP A 814 -25.94 3.40 -85.30
CA ASP A 814 -26.62 4.42 -84.54
C ASP A 814 -27.44 3.76 -83.42
N PRO A 815 -26.98 3.86 -82.17
CA PRO A 815 -27.67 3.31 -81.01
C PRO A 815 -28.94 4.06 -80.59
N PHE A 816 -29.18 5.27 -81.16
CA PHE A 816 -30.37 6.07 -80.83
C PHE A 816 -31.58 5.60 -81.66
N SER A 817 -31.37 5.00 -82.81
CA SER A 817 -32.39 4.59 -83.74
C SER A 817 -32.99 3.21 -83.44
N VAL A 818 -32.46 2.51 -82.53
CA VAL A 818 -32.83 1.09 -82.25
C VAL A 818 -33.51 0.99 -80.91
N ALA A 819 -34.63 0.25 -80.83
CA ALA A 819 -35.33 -0.02 -79.55
C ALA A 819 -34.48 -0.89 -78.62
N PRO A 820 -34.47 -0.61 -77.27
CA PRO A 820 -33.78 -1.40 -76.24
C PRO A 820 -34.26 -2.86 -76.24
N THR A 821 -33.34 -3.80 -76.10
CA THR A 821 -33.71 -5.21 -76.11
C THR A 821 -32.77 -6.08 -75.23
N ALA A 822 -33.38 -6.96 -74.47
CA ALA A 822 -32.63 -7.99 -73.74
C ALA A 822 -32.48 -9.28 -74.60
N ARG A 823 -33.05 -9.32 -75.84
CA ARG A 823 -33.12 -10.55 -76.69
C ARG A 823 -32.03 -10.57 -77.79
N THR A 824 -31.62 -11.77 -78.19
CA THR A 824 -30.80 -11.95 -79.38
C THR A 824 -31.54 -11.59 -80.67
N LYS A 825 -30.75 -11.36 -81.79
CA LYS A 825 -31.34 -11.02 -83.14
C LYS A 825 -32.41 -11.97 -83.58
N ARG A 826 -32.31 -13.30 -83.38
CA ARG A 826 -33.34 -14.29 -83.72
C ARG A 826 -34.61 -14.25 -82.86
N ALA A 827 -34.51 -13.76 -81.63
CA ALA A 827 -35.62 -13.68 -80.69
C ALA A 827 -36.39 -12.35 -80.75
N SER A 828 -35.79 -11.29 -81.38
CA SER A 828 -36.46 -9.99 -81.61
C SER A 828 -37.24 -9.94 -82.97
N THR A 829 -37.10 -10.97 -83.84
CA THR A 829 -37.79 -11.05 -85.12
C THR A 829 -39.02 -12.01 -85.08
N ARG A 830 -39.29 -12.53 -83.90
CA ARG A 830 -40.52 -13.27 -83.62
C ARG A 830 -41.46 -12.42 -82.66
#